data_cf20ec98871dae5ce146c5fdba52ad17
#
_entry.id   cf20ec98871dae5ce146c5fdba52ad17
#
_cell.length_a   1.000
_cell.length_b   1.000
_cell.length_c   1.000
_cell.angle_alpha   90.00
_cell.angle_beta   90.00
_cell.angle_gamma   90.00
#
_symmetry.space_group_name_H-M   'P 1'
#
loop_
_entity.id
_entity.type
_entity.pdbx_description
1 polymer ?
#
loop_
_entity_poly.entity_id
_entity_poly.type
_entity_poly.pdbx_seq_one_letter_code
_entity_poly.pdbx_strand_id
1 'polypeptide(L)'
;MTAVRDGREIEIPPDQVVRGDVLRVRAGDQIVVDGPLLDGGRVEADESLLTGESDPVPKLPGDDLRSGSLCVAGDGMMVARDVGAASYAGRLTAEARRVTTDKTPLQRRVEFLVRLVMALTALMSGAILGQAAIEGFTVLRVVQMTAVLSGLVPYGLFFLIAVAYTAGAAAIARSGALVQQVNAVESVSNVDVVCTDKTGTLTTGRLTVDEIHPIGAHGRADVEKTLGSVARSAATPNLTTQALALALPGQAFRVRDEIAFASSLRWSGVVAEEGTWVLGAPDALAGYLTPPVAEEEVAKHAECGLRVLLLAKPTENGAKLRDGAGRPTLPALEPFGLVALADELRPEVGETIRRLRADGVALKVLSGDDPRTVAAIAARAGLDAGEPVAGVALDELDDPALDRVVERTTVFGRVAPEHKERIVRSLRRQHHYVAMIGDGVNDARALKGAQVGVAMRSGSAVTRDVADIVLVEDSFAALPPAQREGRRIINGIGMSLYVFLARVGTQGLVILAVTMLGIGFPYSPTQVGLTLFTVGVPTFFLTMWAKPLPPERNMLSGIAGFVVPAAVITSGFGTAIYAGLYEAVTVGFSSGRTPTEVINEFERYTGLTYGSDTDFTSAAATIAAQTGLSTFFCLASFLLILFLAPPNRLFAAWTEPIADRRPTYLVCGLIVAFGAVLFSPTLYTYFGLAGPSRPMFVIVFVMLTVWFAALSLAYRLRLLNRLLGLDNLRDSSPDPR
;
A
#
# COMPACT_ATOMS: atom_id res chain seq x y z
N MET A 1 -22.01 -4.83 -25.92
CA MET A 1 -22.66 -6.15 -26.13
C MET A 1 -23.86 -5.98 -27.04
N THR A 2 -24.04 -6.91 -27.97
CA THR A 2 -25.19 -6.90 -28.89
C THR A 2 -26.26 -7.85 -28.35
N ALA A 3 -27.42 -7.30 -27.94
CA ALA A 3 -28.56 -8.10 -27.51
C ALA A 3 -29.59 -8.19 -28.65
N VAL A 4 -30.27 -9.33 -28.77
CA VAL A 4 -31.37 -9.53 -29.71
C VAL A 4 -32.68 -9.45 -28.94
N ARG A 5 -33.41 -8.35 -29.09
CA ARG A 5 -34.72 -8.12 -28.48
C ARG A 5 -35.74 -7.83 -29.57
N ASP A 6 -36.92 -8.44 -29.51
CA ASP A 6 -37.98 -8.31 -30.49
C ASP A 6 -37.51 -8.53 -31.95
N GLY A 7 -36.57 -9.50 -32.13
CA GLY A 7 -36.01 -9.82 -33.44
C GLY A 7 -35.04 -8.80 -34.03
N ARG A 8 -34.59 -7.80 -33.23
CA ARG A 8 -33.63 -6.79 -33.65
C ARG A 8 -32.38 -6.83 -32.80
N GLU A 9 -31.23 -6.66 -33.44
CA GLU A 9 -29.94 -6.47 -32.75
C GLU A 9 -29.85 -5.03 -32.22
N ILE A 10 -29.58 -4.90 -30.90
CA ILE A 10 -29.45 -3.62 -30.20
C ILE A 10 -28.15 -3.65 -29.38
N GLU A 11 -27.35 -2.62 -29.52
CA GLU A 11 -26.19 -2.44 -28.64
C GLU A 11 -26.63 -1.95 -27.27
N ILE A 12 -26.28 -2.70 -26.21
CA ILE A 12 -26.59 -2.35 -24.83
C ILE A 12 -25.31 -2.38 -23.97
N PRO A 13 -25.20 -1.49 -22.95
CA PRO A 13 -24.15 -1.58 -21.95
C PRO A 13 -24.23 -2.88 -21.15
N PRO A 14 -23.10 -3.41 -20.64
CA PRO A 14 -23.09 -4.67 -19.87
C PRO A 14 -24.01 -4.68 -18.63
N ASP A 15 -24.19 -3.53 -17.98
CA ASP A 15 -25.04 -3.33 -16.80
C ASP A 15 -26.55 -3.36 -17.11
N GLN A 16 -26.94 -3.29 -18.37
CA GLN A 16 -28.34 -3.36 -18.84
C GLN A 16 -28.74 -4.74 -19.35
N VAL A 17 -27.82 -5.72 -19.29
CA VAL A 17 -28.15 -7.12 -19.64
C VAL A 17 -28.98 -7.75 -18.54
N VAL A 18 -30.12 -8.31 -18.90
CA VAL A 18 -31.04 -8.98 -17.97
C VAL A 18 -31.12 -10.48 -18.24
N ARG A 19 -31.54 -11.25 -17.24
CA ARG A 19 -31.74 -12.68 -17.38
C ARG A 19 -32.76 -12.98 -18.47
N GLY A 20 -32.40 -13.86 -19.41
CA GLY A 20 -33.21 -14.26 -20.56
C GLY A 20 -32.91 -13.48 -21.84
N ASP A 21 -32.05 -12.46 -21.79
CA ASP A 21 -31.59 -11.80 -23.02
C ASP A 21 -30.85 -12.78 -23.90
N VAL A 22 -31.06 -12.70 -25.19
CA VAL A 22 -30.25 -13.39 -26.20
C VAL A 22 -29.14 -12.44 -26.65
N LEU A 23 -27.89 -12.85 -26.42
CA LEU A 23 -26.73 -12.03 -26.75
C LEU A 23 -25.97 -12.63 -27.92
N ARG A 24 -25.55 -11.80 -28.85
CA ARG A 24 -24.64 -12.20 -29.91
C ARG A 24 -23.19 -12.11 -29.43
N VAL A 25 -22.44 -13.17 -29.65
CA VAL A 25 -21.03 -13.29 -29.27
C VAL A 25 -20.20 -13.46 -30.54
N ARG A 26 -19.23 -12.57 -30.76
CA ARG A 26 -18.32 -12.56 -31.92
C ARG A 26 -16.87 -12.57 -31.44
N ALA A 27 -15.97 -12.95 -32.34
CA ALA A 27 -14.54 -12.83 -32.06
C ALA A 27 -14.15 -11.39 -31.64
N GLY A 28 -13.46 -11.26 -30.50
CA GLY A 28 -13.11 -9.99 -29.86
C GLY A 28 -14.08 -9.55 -28.76
N ASP A 29 -15.25 -10.17 -28.61
CA ASP A 29 -16.21 -9.81 -27.57
C ASP A 29 -15.83 -10.42 -26.22
N GLN A 30 -15.89 -9.59 -25.16
CA GLN A 30 -15.82 -10.06 -23.78
C GLN A 30 -17.17 -10.59 -23.33
N ILE A 31 -17.22 -11.81 -22.78
CA ILE A 31 -18.42 -12.42 -22.24
C ILE A 31 -18.70 -11.86 -20.85
N VAL A 32 -19.84 -11.19 -20.68
CA VAL A 32 -20.17 -10.44 -19.44
C VAL A 32 -21.17 -11.13 -18.54
N VAL A 33 -21.82 -12.19 -19.02
CA VAL A 33 -22.83 -12.99 -18.30
C VAL A 33 -22.60 -14.47 -18.52
N ASP A 34 -23.13 -15.32 -17.65
CA ASP A 34 -23.05 -16.76 -17.86
C ASP A 34 -24.28 -17.29 -18.57
N GLY A 35 -24.08 -18.28 -19.43
CA GLY A 35 -25.20 -18.99 -20.04
C GLY A 35 -24.82 -19.87 -21.21
N PRO A 36 -25.76 -20.72 -21.70
CA PRO A 36 -25.49 -21.67 -22.77
C PRO A 36 -25.40 -21.00 -24.14
N LEU A 37 -24.49 -21.52 -24.95
CA LEU A 37 -24.44 -21.24 -26.38
C LEU A 37 -25.63 -21.89 -27.09
N LEU A 38 -26.32 -21.16 -27.96
CA LEU A 38 -27.48 -21.64 -28.71
C LEU A 38 -27.08 -22.46 -29.95
N ASP A 39 -28.03 -23.21 -30.47
CA ASP A 39 -27.84 -24.02 -31.68
C ASP A 39 -27.39 -23.18 -32.88
N GLY A 40 -26.48 -23.73 -33.66
CA GLY A 40 -25.88 -23.07 -34.82
C GLY A 40 -24.67 -22.16 -34.52
N GLY A 41 -24.34 -21.93 -33.24
CA GLY A 41 -23.15 -21.21 -32.82
C GLY A 41 -21.94 -22.11 -32.60
N ARG A 42 -20.75 -21.61 -32.88
CA ARG A 42 -19.48 -22.24 -32.49
C ARG A 42 -18.50 -21.12 -32.12
N VAL A 43 -18.01 -21.17 -30.88
CA VAL A 43 -17.17 -20.13 -30.32
C VAL A 43 -15.95 -20.78 -29.68
N GLU A 44 -14.79 -20.19 -29.83
CA GLU A 44 -13.61 -20.49 -29.02
C GLU A 44 -13.46 -19.39 -27.95
N ALA A 45 -13.57 -19.79 -26.72
CA ALA A 45 -13.48 -18.86 -25.57
C ALA A 45 -12.11 -18.96 -24.93
N ASP A 46 -11.41 -17.84 -24.81
CA ASP A 46 -10.25 -17.73 -23.95
C ASP A 46 -10.76 -17.59 -22.51
N GLU A 47 -10.62 -18.67 -21.77
CA GLU A 47 -10.94 -18.75 -20.35
C GLU A 47 -9.69 -18.60 -19.47
N SER A 48 -8.56 -18.12 -20.01
CA SER A 48 -7.29 -17.98 -19.29
C SER A 48 -7.41 -17.11 -18.05
N LEU A 49 -8.20 -16.05 -18.12
CA LEU A 49 -8.55 -15.21 -16.99
C LEU A 49 -9.36 -15.92 -15.89
N LEU A 50 -10.00 -17.05 -16.22
CA LEU A 50 -10.83 -17.85 -15.31
C LEU A 50 -10.15 -19.11 -14.81
N THR A 51 -9.38 -19.78 -15.67
CA THR A 51 -8.77 -21.10 -15.41
C THR A 51 -7.26 -21.02 -15.24
N GLY A 52 -6.61 -19.97 -15.73
CA GLY A 52 -5.17 -19.81 -15.80
C GLY A 52 -4.53 -20.54 -16.98
N GLU A 53 -5.32 -21.27 -17.79
CA GLU A 53 -4.85 -21.96 -18.97
C GLU A 53 -4.98 -21.02 -20.19
N SER A 54 -3.89 -20.78 -20.89
CA SER A 54 -3.81 -19.80 -22.00
C SER A 54 -4.46 -20.29 -23.30
N ASP A 55 -5.01 -21.49 -23.30
CA ASP A 55 -5.51 -22.11 -24.51
C ASP A 55 -7.01 -21.89 -24.67
N PRO A 56 -7.48 -21.41 -25.83
CA PRO A 56 -8.90 -21.23 -26.09
C PRO A 56 -9.67 -22.55 -25.99
N VAL A 57 -10.78 -22.52 -25.28
CA VAL A 57 -11.67 -23.68 -25.10
C VAL A 57 -12.77 -23.63 -26.15
N PRO A 58 -12.88 -24.67 -27.04
CA PRO A 58 -13.97 -24.72 -28.00
C PRO A 58 -15.30 -24.96 -27.27
N LYS A 59 -16.28 -24.14 -27.56
CA LYS A 59 -17.64 -24.21 -27.04
C LYS A 59 -18.62 -24.60 -28.17
N LEU A 60 -19.38 -25.63 -27.92
CA LEU A 60 -20.42 -26.14 -28.82
C LEU A 60 -21.81 -25.74 -28.32
N PRO A 61 -22.86 -25.86 -29.14
CA PRO A 61 -24.22 -25.64 -28.70
C PRO A 61 -24.58 -26.41 -27.43
N GLY A 62 -25.11 -25.71 -26.43
CA GLY A 62 -25.42 -26.24 -25.11
C GLY A 62 -24.30 -26.06 -24.08
N ASP A 63 -23.07 -25.76 -24.49
CA ASP A 63 -21.97 -25.49 -23.56
C ASP A 63 -22.13 -24.09 -22.92
N ASP A 64 -21.79 -23.98 -21.66
CA ASP A 64 -21.82 -22.72 -20.93
C ASP A 64 -20.65 -21.83 -21.30
N LEU A 65 -20.96 -20.61 -21.71
CA LEU A 65 -20.05 -19.48 -21.75
C LEU A 65 -20.03 -18.80 -20.37
N ARG A 66 -18.84 -18.46 -19.87
CA ARG A 66 -18.67 -17.88 -18.54
C ARG A 66 -18.28 -16.41 -18.61
N SER A 67 -18.87 -15.59 -17.77
CA SER A 67 -18.49 -14.19 -17.62
C SER A 67 -17.04 -14.03 -17.21
N GLY A 68 -16.32 -13.10 -17.83
CA GLY A 68 -14.90 -12.89 -17.67
C GLY A 68 -14.01 -13.52 -18.75
N SER A 69 -14.57 -14.43 -19.58
CA SER A 69 -13.85 -14.97 -20.76
C SER A 69 -13.95 -14.03 -21.98
N LEU A 70 -13.04 -14.25 -22.93
CA LEU A 70 -12.99 -13.52 -24.20
C LEU A 70 -13.28 -14.50 -25.35
N CYS A 71 -14.16 -14.13 -26.26
CA CYS A 71 -14.35 -14.86 -27.50
C CYS A 71 -13.17 -14.56 -28.44
N VAL A 72 -12.32 -15.55 -28.73
CA VAL A 72 -11.16 -15.38 -29.61
C VAL A 72 -11.44 -15.75 -31.05
N ALA A 73 -12.38 -16.66 -31.28
CA ALA A 73 -12.80 -17.06 -32.62
C ALA A 73 -14.25 -17.54 -32.63
N GLY A 74 -14.88 -17.47 -33.80
CA GLY A 74 -16.26 -17.95 -34.01
C GLY A 74 -17.31 -16.87 -33.85
N ASP A 75 -18.57 -17.26 -34.04
CA ASP A 75 -19.79 -16.44 -33.93
C ASP A 75 -20.91 -17.33 -33.38
N GLY A 76 -21.73 -16.79 -32.50
CA GLY A 76 -22.85 -17.53 -31.95
C GLY A 76 -23.79 -16.64 -31.15
N MET A 77 -24.89 -17.23 -30.71
CA MET A 77 -25.80 -16.60 -29.78
C MET A 77 -25.82 -17.35 -28.45
N MET A 78 -25.89 -16.64 -27.35
CA MET A 78 -26.03 -17.19 -26.02
C MET A 78 -27.26 -16.65 -25.30
N VAL A 79 -27.80 -17.39 -24.35
CA VAL A 79 -28.89 -16.89 -23.47
C VAL A 79 -28.25 -16.47 -22.14
N ALA A 80 -28.50 -15.26 -21.72
CA ALA A 80 -28.10 -14.76 -20.40
C ALA A 80 -28.85 -15.50 -19.28
N ARG A 81 -28.21 -16.41 -18.59
CA ARG A 81 -28.77 -17.18 -17.48
C ARG A 81 -28.47 -16.53 -16.15
N ASP A 82 -27.18 -16.28 -15.88
CA ASP A 82 -26.72 -15.65 -14.64
C ASP A 82 -26.11 -14.29 -14.97
N VAL A 83 -26.66 -13.23 -14.37
CA VAL A 83 -26.32 -11.84 -14.67
C VAL A 83 -25.84 -11.10 -13.44
N GLY A 84 -25.00 -10.08 -13.60
CA GLY A 84 -24.52 -9.22 -12.53
C GLY A 84 -23.84 -10.00 -11.39
N ALA A 85 -24.30 -9.83 -10.16
CA ALA A 85 -23.71 -10.51 -8.99
C ALA A 85 -23.88 -12.05 -8.99
N ALA A 86 -24.83 -12.58 -9.76
CA ALA A 86 -25.04 -14.02 -9.88
C ALA A 86 -24.13 -14.66 -10.93
N SER A 87 -23.53 -13.89 -11.83
CA SER A 87 -22.58 -14.43 -12.81
C SER A 87 -21.29 -14.94 -12.16
N TYR A 88 -20.53 -15.76 -12.87
CA TYR A 88 -19.27 -16.33 -12.36
C TYR A 88 -18.28 -15.24 -11.89
N ALA A 89 -18.01 -14.26 -12.74
CA ALA A 89 -17.17 -13.14 -12.39
C ALA A 89 -17.77 -12.29 -11.24
N GLY A 90 -19.09 -12.12 -11.21
CA GLY A 90 -19.80 -11.44 -10.14
C GLY A 90 -19.67 -12.15 -8.79
N ARG A 91 -19.81 -13.47 -8.75
CA ARG A 91 -19.60 -14.27 -7.53
C ARG A 91 -18.17 -14.17 -7.02
N LEU A 92 -17.17 -14.33 -7.90
CA LEU A 92 -15.76 -14.16 -7.52
C LEU A 92 -15.48 -12.78 -6.93
N THR A 93 -16.01 -11.74 -7.56
CA THR A 93 -15.87 -10.37 -7.04
C THR A 93 -16.57 -10.20 -5.69
N ALA A 94 -17.76 -10.78 -5.51
CA ALA A 94 -18.50 -10.70 -4.26
C ALA A 94 -17.81 -11.47 -3.12
N GLU A 95 -17.24 -12.63 -3.41
CA GLU A 95 -16.43 -13.40 -2.45
C GLU A 95 -15.16 -12.64 -2.06
N ALA A 96 -14.45 -12.09 -3.04
CA ALA A 96 -13.27 -11.28 -2.79
C ALA A 96 -13.58 -10.02 -1.95
N ARG A 97 -14.72 -9.36 -2.18
CA ARG A 97 -15.16 -8.19 -1.39
C ARG A 97 -15.56 -8.53 0.05
N ARG A 98 -15.98 -9.77 0.34
CA ARG A 98 -16.34 -10.20 1.70
C ARG A 98 -15.14 -10.35 2.65
N VAL A 99 -13.93 -10.50 2.12
CA VAL A 99 -12.73 -10.53 2.95
C VAL A 99 -12.53 -9.14 3.55
N THR A 100 -12.71 -9.03 4.87
CA THR A 100 -12.55 -7.78 5.61
C THR A 100 -11.09 -7.35 5.60
N THR A 101 -10.84 -6.11 5.21
CA THR A 101 -9.50 -5.52 5.28
C THR A 101 -9.11 -5.34 6.74
N ASP A 102 -8.05 -5.99 7.18
CA ASP A 102 -7.51 -5.83 8.52
C ASP A 102 -7.10 -4.37 8.77
N LYS A 103 -7.31 -3.89 10.00
CA LYS A 103 -6.81 -2.57 10.40
C LYS A 103 -5.29 -2.54 10.28
N THR A 104 -4.77 -1.47 9.72
CA THR A 104 -3.33 -1.26 9.59
C THR A 104 -2.64 -1.12 10.95
N PRO A 105 -1.32 -1.39 11.06
CA PRO A 105 -0.58 -1.25 12.31
C PRO A 105 -0.69 0.14 12.93
N LEU A 106 -0.61 1.21 12.13
CA LEU A 106 -0.75 2.58 12.63
C LEU A 106 -2.17 2.86 13.11
N GLN A 107 -3.20 2.42 12.38
CA GLN A 107 -4.59 2.57 12.80
C GLN A 107 -4.85 1.93 14.17
N ARG A 108 -4.35 0.71 14.41
CA ARG A 108 -4.47 0.03 15.72
C ARG A 108 -3.77 0.82 16.82
N ARG A 109 -2.56 1.35 16.55
CA ARG A 109 -1.79 2.15 17.51
C ARG A 109 -2.47 3.48 17.83
N VAL A 110 -2.94 4.19 16.80
CA VAL A 110 -3.67 5.45 16.96
C VAL A 110 -4.97 5.23 17.73
N GLU A 111 -5.73 4.18 17.43
CA GLU A 111 -6.96 3.85 18.16
C GLU A 111 -6.69 3.55 19.64
N PHE A 112 -5.62 2.82 19.95
CA PHE A 112 -5.21 2.58 21.34
C PHE A 112 -4.88 3.89 22.06
N LEU A 113 -4.07 4.77 21.43
CA LEU A 113 -3.67 6.05 22.02
C LEU A 113 -4.88 6.98 22.22
N VAL A 114 -5.80 7.00 21.26
CA VAL A 114 -7.04 7.79 21.37
C VAL A 114 -7.90 7.28 22.52
N ARG A 115 -8.07 5.96 22.65
CA ARG A 115 -8.82 5.38 23.80
C ARG A 115 -8.18 5.74 25.14
N LEU A 116 -6.84 5.73 25.22
CA LEU A 116 -6.10 6.12 26.42
C LEU A 116 -6.35 7.60 26.78
N VAL A 117 -6.25 8.50 25.78
CA VAL A 117 -6.52 9.94 25.95
C VAL A 117 -7.97 10.18 26.34
N MET A 118 -8.91 9.49 25.70
CA MET A 118 -10.34 9.61 26.06
C MET A 118 -10.62 9.13 27.49
N ALA A 119 -10.01 8.03 27.93
CA ALA A 119 -10.14 7.52 29.28
C ALA A 119 -9.59 8.52 30.29
N LEU A 120 -8.41 9.11 30.02
CA LEU A 120 -7.82 10.16 30.86
C LEU A 120 -8.72 11.40 30.91
N THR A 121 -9.23 11.86 29.78
CA THR A 121 -10.16 13.01 29.71
C THR A 121 -11.45 12.74 30.48
N ALA A 122 -12.00 11.53 30.35
CA ALA A 122 -13.20 11.14 31.11
C ALA A 122 -12.96 11.12 32.63
N LEU A 123 -11.81 10.59 33.08
CA LEU A 123 -11.41 10.60 34.48
C LEU A 123 -11.27 12.02 35.02
N MET A 124 -10.60 12.90 34.27
CA MET A 124 -10.43 14.30 34.62
C MET A 124 -11.76 15.05 34.65
N SER A 125 -12.65 14.80 33.68
CA SER A 125 -13.98 15.41 33.65
C SER A 125 -14.80 14.97 34.90
N GLY A 126 -14.72 13.68 35.26
CA GLY A 126 -15.35 13.16 36.43
C GLY A 126 -14.84 13.79 37.74
N ALA A 127 -13.51 13.97 37.85
CA ALA A 127 -12.90 14.65 39.00
C ALA A 127 -13.35 16.11 39.12
N ILE A 128 -13.36 16.85 38.04
CA ILE A 128 -13.79 18.26 37.99
C ILE A 128 -15.29 18.39 38.31
N LEU A 129 -16.13 17.54 37.76
CA LEU A 129 -17.57 17.54 38.05
C LEU A 129 -17.83 17.18 39.51
N GLY A 130 -17.08 16.22 40.06
CA GLY A 130 -17.14 15.87 41.47
C GLY A 130 -16.76 17.06 42.37
N GLN A 131 -15.68 17.77 42.06
CA GLN A 131 -15.28 18.96 42.78
C GLN A 131 -16.32 20.09 42.63
N ALA A 132 -16.85 20.30 41.42
CA ALA A 132 -17.91 21.27 41.16
C ALA A 132 -19.18 21.02 42.00
N ALA A 133 -19.53 19.76 42.20
CA ALA A 133 -20.68 19.36 43.04
C ALA A 133 -20.43 19.63 44.53
N ILE A 134 -19.16 19.51 44.97
CA ILE A 134 -18.80 19.74 46.41
C ILE A 134 -18.69 21.27 46.67
N GLU A 135 -18.04 22.02 45.78
CA GLU A 135 -17.74 23.44 45.97
C GLU A 135 -18.82 24.37 45.43
N GLY A 136 -19.84 23.87 44.73
CA GLY A 136 -20.96 24.67 44.21
C GLY A 136 -20.57 25.60 43.07
N PHE A 137 -19.80 25.12 42.07
CA PHE A 137 -19.39 25.92 40.92
C PHE A 137 -20.55 26.44 40.07
N THR A 138 -20.41 27.65 39.55
CA THR A 138 -21.38 28.21 38.63
C THR A 138 -21.41 27.41 37.31
N VAL A 139 -22.59 27.32 36.69
CA VAL A 139 -22.76 26.67 35.37
C VAL A 139 -21.75 27.17 34.34
N LEU A 140 -21.48 28.47 34.32
CA LEU A 140 -20.53 29.11 33.44
C LEU A 140 -19.11 28.51 33.61
N ARG A 141 -18.66 28.33 34.85
CA ARG A 141 -17.35 27.76 35.19
C ARG A 141 -17.22 26.31 34.77
N VAL A 142 -18.26 25.52 34.94
CA VAL A 142 -18.33 24.13 34.47
C VAL A 142 -18.23 24.08 32.93
N VAL A 143 -18.96 24.93 32.24
CA VAL A 143 -18.90 25.01 30.76
C VAL A 143 -17.51 25.40 30.28
N GLN A 144 -16.86 26.40 30.91
CA GLN A 144 -15.50 26.81 30.58
C GLN A 144 -14.49 25.66 30.77
N MET A 145 -14.56 24.96 31.87
CA MET A 145 -13.68 23.80 32.13
C MET A 145 -13.90 22.67 31.12
N THR A 146 -15.16 22.37 30.82
CA THR A 146 -15.52 21.35 29.83
C THR A 146 -15.01 21.73 28.42
N ALA A 147 -15.09 23.00 28.05
CA ALA A 147 -14.55 23.49 26.77
C ALA A 147 -13.03 23.29 26.67
N VAL A 148 -12.28 23.54 27.74
CA VAL A 148 -10.82 23.27 27.77
C VAL A 148 -10.52 21.77 27.70
N LEU A 149 -11.25 20.95 28.43
CA LEU A 149 -11.10 19.49 28.41
C LEU A 149 -11.40 18.91 27.01
N SER A 150 -12.39 19.47 26.31
CA SER A 150 -12.66 19.08 24.93
C SER A 150 -11.46 19.31 24.01
N GLY A 151 -10.61 20.30 24.29
CA GLY A 151 -9.35 20.58 23.58
C GLY A 151 -8.27 19.49 23.75
N LEU A 152 -8.43 18.55 24.72
CA LEU A 152 -7.56 17.39 24.85
C LEU A 152 -7.88 16.29 23.82
N VAL A 153 -9.08 16.30 23.24
CA VAL A 153 -9.49 15.30 22.24
C VAL A 153 -8.72 15.54 20.93
N PRO A 154 -8.15 14.49 20.33
CA PRO A 154 -7.22 14.61 19.21
C PRO A 154 -7.88 14.85 17.84
N TYR A 155 -8.85 15.76 17.73
CA TYR A 155 -9.53 16.02 16.46
C TYR A 155 -8.56 16.41 15.32
N GLY A 156 -7.56 17.25 15.63
CA GLY A 156 -6.56 17.67 14.66
C GLY A 156 -5.70 16.54 14.11
N LEU A 157 -5.48 15.49 14.90
CA LEU A 157 -4.71 14.32 14.48
C LEU A 157 -5.42 13.53 13.37
N PHE A 158 -6.73 13.30 13.50
CA PHE A 158 -7.51 12.61 12.46
C PHE A 158 -7.53 13.38 11.15
N PHE A 159 -7.71 14.70 11.25
CA PHE A 159 -7.63 15.58 10.07
C PHE A 159 -6.26 15.53 9.41
N LEU A 160 -5.18 15.59 10.20
CA LEU A 160 -3.81 15.48 9.70
C LEU A 160 -3.55 14.14 8.99
N ILE A 161 -4.00 13.03 9.58
CA ILE A 161 -3.86 11.69 8.99
C ILE A 161 -4.61 11.63 7.65
N ALA A 162 -5.85 12.13 7.59
CA ALA A 162 -6.62 12.16 6.36
C ALA A 162 -5.93 12.99 5.26
N VAL A 163 -5.43 14.18 5.60
CA VAL A 163 -4.68 15.04 4.66
C VAL A 163 -3.38 14.38 4.22
N ALA A 164 -2.63 13.77 5.15
CA ALA A 164 -1.37 13.10 4.87
C ALA A 164 -1.58 11.91 3.91
N TYR A 165 -2.59 11.07 4.15
CA TYR A 165 -2.92 9.94 3.28
C TYR A 165 -3.38 10.42 1.90
N THR A 166 -4.22 11.46 1.82
CA THR A 166 -4.66 12.02 0.53
C THR A 166 -3.50 12.58 -0.27
N ALA A 167 -2.62 13.35 0.38
CA ALA A 167 -1.41 13.87 -0.24
C ALA A 167 -0.47 12.75 -0.70
N GLY A 168 -0.38 11.67 0.10
CA GLY A 168 0.39 10.48 -0.23
C GLY A 168 -0.17 9.71 -1.40
N ALA A 169 -1.46 9.47 -1.42
CA ALA A 169 -2.13 8.82 -2.55
C ALA A 169 -1.89 9.61 -3.85
N ALA A 170 -1.97 10.95 -3.79
CA ALA A 170 -1.67 11.80 -4.94
C ALA A 170 -0.19 11.76 -5.36
N ALA A 171 0.74 11.61 -4.42
CA ALA A 171 2.17 11.47 -4.71
C ALA A 171 2.50 10.09 -5.30
N ILE A 172 1.91 9.02 -4.77
CA ILE A 172 2.02 7.65 -5.27
C ILE A 172 1.43 7.57 -6.68
N ALA A 173 0.29 8.20 -6.94
CA ALA A 173 -0.33 8.24 -8.28
C ALA A 173 0.59 8.86 -9.34
N ARG A 174 1.38 9.88 -8.96
CA ARG A 174 2.38 10.48 -9.88
C ARG A 174 3.52 9.54 -10.25
N SER A 175 3.77 8.50 -9.48
CA SER A 175 4.75 7.45 -9.80
C SER A 175 4.16 6.28 -10.59
N GLY A 176 2.92 6.40 -11.09
CA GLY A 176 2.26 5.38 -11.91
C GLY A 176 1.47 4.33 -11.11
N ALA A 177 1.25 4.52 -9.81
CA ALA A 177 0.49 3.61 -8.95
C ALA A 177 -0.76 4.31 -8.40
N LEU A 178 -1.92 4.01 -8.97
CA LEU A 178 -3.21 4.58 -8.54
C LEU A 178 -3.69 3.88 -7.25
N VAL A 179 -3.80 4.64 -6.18
CA VAL A 179 -4.31 4.15 -4.88
C VAL A 179 -5.83 4.17 -4.89
N GLN A 180 -6.47 3.02 -4.73
CA GLN A 180 -7.93 2.87 -4.62
C GLN A 180 -8.41 2.86 -3.16
N GLN A 181 -7.60 2.32 -2.26
CA GLN A 181 -7.87 2.28 -0.83
C GLN A 181 -6.90 3.19 -0.09
N VAL A 182 -7.42 4.15 0.68
CA VAL A 182 -6.59 5.14 1.40
C VAL A 182 -5.58 4.45 2.35
N ASN A 183 -5.96 3.33 2.93
CA ASN A 183 -5.11 2.52 3.81
C ASN A 183 -3.91 1.90 3.09
N ALA A 184 -3.96 1.75 1.76
CA ALA A 184 -2.86 1.19 0.98
C ALA A 184 -1.60 2.06 1.04
N VAL A 185 -1.73 3.38 1.28
CA VAL A 185 -0.59 4.28 1.49
C VAL A 185 0.26 3.83 2.69
N GLU A 186 -0.41 3.42 3.77
CA GLU A 186 0.29 2.85 4.93
C GLU A 186 0.75 1.43 4.64
N SER A 187 -0.15 0.61 4.10
CA SER A 187 0.11 -0.81 3.89
C SER A 187 1.33 -1.04 3.01
N VAL A 188 1.49 -0.29 1.91
CA VAL A 188 2.64 -0.42 1.01
C VAL A 188 3.97 -0.08 1.71
N SER A 189 3.95 0.82 2.70
CA SER A 189 5.14 1.20 3.46
C SER A 189 5.74 0.07 4.30
N ASN A 190 4.89 -0.85 4.74
CA ASN A 190 5.25 -1.97 5.62
C ASN A 190 5.61 -3.25 4.84
N VAL A 191 5.40 -3.28 3.52
CA VAL A 191 5.67 -4.46 2.69
C VAL A 191 7.12 -4.91 2.83
N ASP A 192 7.32 -6.17 3.21
CA ASP A 192 8.61 -6.85 3.28
C ASP A 192 8.70 -8.06 2.32
N VAL A 193 7.55 -8.55 1.81
CA VAL A 193 7.48 -9.58 0.78
C VAL A 193 6.54 -9.15 -0.34
N VAL A 194 7.01 -9.25 -1.58
CA VAL A 194 6.19 -9.09 -2.78
C VAL A 194 6.03 -10.44 -3.45
N CYS A 195 4.80 -10.91 -3.57
CA CYS A 195 4.42 -12.04 -4.40
C CYS A 195 3.96 -11.53 -5.77
N THR A 196 4.45 -12.10 -6.85
CA THR A 196 4.12 -11.64 -8.20
C THR A 196 3.84 -12.82 -9.13
N ASP A 197 2.88 -12.65 -10.04
CA ASP A 197 2.78 -13.55 -11.18
C ASP A 197 3.96 -13.33 -12.14
N LYS A 198 4.31 -14.32 -12.93
CA LYS A 198 5.32 -14.25 -13.98
C LYS A 198 4.80 -13.46 -15.19
N THR A 199 3.67 -13.94 -15.75
CA THR A 199 3.10 -13.47 -17.01
C THR A 199 2.46 -12.10 -16.83
N GLY A 200 2.68 -11.19 -17.78
CA GLY A 200 2.13 -9.82 -17.69
C GLY A 200 2.78 -8.93 -16.64
N THR A 201 3.51 -9.49 -15.66
CA THR A 201 4.16 -8.74 -14.57
C THR A 201 5.68 -8.65 -14.75
N LEU A 202 6.41 -9.78 -14.67
CA LEU A 202 7.85 -9.82 -14.96
C LEU A 202 8.11 -9.75 -16.46
N THR A 203 7.21 -10.32 -17.25
CA THR A 203 7.26 -10.34 -18.71
C THR A 203 6.24 -9.38 -19.31
N THR A 204 6.46 -9.00 -20.58
CA THR A 204 5.52 -8.15 -21.33
C THR A 204 4.28 -8.92 -21.81
N GLY A 205 4.24 -10.24 -21.63
CA GLY A 205 3.26 -11.13 -22.24
C GLY A 205 3.50 -11.37 -23.74
N ARG A 206 4.63 -10.91 -24.29
CA ARG A 206 5.04 -11.13 -25.68
C ARG A 206 6.10 -12.21 -25.73
N LEU A 207 6.08 -12.99 -26.82
CA LEU A 207 7.13 -13.94 -27.12
C LEU A 207 8.14 -13.30 -28.09
N THR A 208 9.41 -13.63 -27.89
CA THR A 208 10.50 -13.28 -28.81
C THR A 208 11.21 -14.51 -29.30
N VAL A 209 11.70 -14.52 -30.52
CA VAL A 209 12.54 -15.60 -31.06
C VAL A 209 13.92 -15.45 -30.44
N ASP A 210 14.36 -16.47 -29.70
CA ASP A 210 15.68 -16.48 -29.05
C ASP A 210 16.70 -17.18 -29.93
N GLU A 211 16.43 -18.41 -30.34
CA GLU A 211 17.36 -19.22 -31.12
C GLU A 211 16.64 -20.10 -32.15
N ILE A 212 17.35 -20.35 -33.28
CA ILE A 212 16.85 -21.24 -34.34
C ILE A 212 17.94 -22.25 -34.67
N HIS A 213 17.58 -23.52 -34.61
CA HIS A 213 18.44 -24.66 -34.89
C HIS A 213 17.94 -25.42 -36.11
N PRO A 214 18.67 -25.36 -37.24
CA PRO A 214 18.37 -26.21 -38.40
C PRO A 214 18.62 -27.66 -38.10
N ILE A 215 17.78 -28.57 -38.62
CA ILE A 215 17.93 -30.00 -38.46
C ILE A 215 18.28 -30.60 -39.83
N GLY A 216 19.20 -31.58 -39.88
CA GLY A 216 19.64 -32.22 -41.11
C GLY A 216 20.51 -31.35 -41.99
N ALA A 217 20.28 -31.36 -43.30
CA ALA A 217 21.06 -30.60 -44.29
C ALA A 217 20.48 -29.22 -44.59
N HIS A 218 19.51 -28.74 -43.80
CA HIS A 218 18.82 -27.46 -44.03
C HIS A 218 19.66 -26.29 -43.56
N GLY A 219 19.64 -25.20 -44.32
CA GLY A 219 20.31 -23.95 -43.95
C GLY A 219 19.47 -23.13 -42.95
N ARG A 220 20.14 -22.40 -42.04
CA ARG A 220 19.45 -21.53 -41.06
C ARG A 220 18.51 -20.53 -41.77
N ALA A 221 18.95 -19.92 -42.87
CA ALA A 221 18.14 -18.98 -43.64
C ALA A 221 16.87 -19.60 -44.25
N ASP A 222 16.92 -20.88 -44.60
CA ASP A 222 15.75 -21.61 -45.10
C ASP A 222 14.73 -21.89 -44.00
N VAL A 223 15.22 -22.28 -42.82
CA VAL A 223 14.38 -22.49 -41.65
C VAL A 223 13.71 -21.18 -41.20
N GLU A 224 14.49 -20.09 -41.12
CA GLU A 224 13.98 -18.76 -40.77
C GLU A 224 12.90 -18.28 -41.72
N LYS A 225 13.16 -18.38 -43.03
CA LYS A 225 12.22 -17.99 -44.07
C LYS A 225 10.95 -18.82 -44.05
N THR A 226 11.06 -20.13 -43.82
CA THR A 226 9.92 -21.04 -43.79
C THR A 226 9.07 -20.80 -42.55
N LEU A 227 9.68 -20.66 -41.34
CA LEU A 227 8.99 -20.31 -40.13
C LEU A 227 8.21 -18.99 -40.26
N GLY A 228 8.86 -17.95 -40.79
CA GLY A 228 8.23 -16.66 -41.04
C GLY A 228 7.07 -16.74 -42.03
N SER A 229 7.20 -17.59 -43.07
CA SER A 229 6.14 -17.81 -44.06
C SER A 229 4.95 -18.58 -43.45
N VAL A 230 5.20 -19.68 -42.72
CA VAL A 230 4.16 -20.43 -42.00
C VAL A 230 3.41 -19.52 -41.04
N ALA A 231 4.13 -18.73 -40.27
CA ALA A 231 3.55 -17.79 -39.30
C ALA A 231 2.62 -16.76 -39.92
N ARG A 232 3.02 -16.20 -41.09
CA ARG A 232 2.20 -15.23 -41.85
C ARG A 232 1.03 -15.85 -42.59
N SER A 233 1.04 -17.18 -42.76
CA SER A 233 -0.01 -17.92 -43.43
C SER A 233 -1.15 -18.34 -42.51
N ALA A 234 -0.99 -18.20 -41.17
CA ALA A 234 -2.00 -18.52 -40.21
C ALA A 234 -3.20 -17.57 -40.32
N ALA A 235 -4.40 -18.11 -40.52
CA ALA A 235 -5.64 -17.34 -40.61
C ALA A 235 -6.02 -16.73 -39.25
N THR A 236 -5.72 -17.45 -38.16
CA THR A 236 -5.90 -16.99 -36.77
C THR A 236 -4.53 -16.88 -36.08
N PRO A 237 -3.88 -15.71 -36.14
CA PRO A 237 -2.57 -15.52 -35.52
C PRO A 237 -2.66 -15.62 -33.99
N ASN A 238 -1.84 -16.48 -33.39
CA ASN A 238 -1.62 -16.54 -31.94
C ASN A 238 -0.29 -15.87 -31.54
N LEU A 239 0.01 -15.78 -30.24
CA LEU A 239 1.25 -15.13 -29.76
C LEU A 239 2.52 -15.70 -30.39
N THR A 240 2.56 -17.02 -30.61
CA THR A 240 3.70 -17.70 -31.23
C THR A 240 3.87 -17.29 -32.71
N THR A 241 2.80 -17.36 -33.49
CA THR A 241 2.85 -16.97 -34.92
C THR A 241 3.10 -15.50 -35.09
N GLN A 242 2.57 -14.62 -34.21
CA GLN A 242 2.88 -13.20 -34.20
C GLN A 242 4.37 -12.93 -33.95
N ALA A 243 4.96 -13.59 -32.96
CA ALA A 243 6.38 -13.47 -32.65
C ALA A 243 7.27 -13.91 -33.80
N LEU A 244 6.95 -15.06 -34.42
CA LEU A 244 7.68 -15.57 -35.58
C LEU A 244 7.53 -14.65 -36.81
N ALA A 245 6.31 -14.16 -37.05
CA ALA A 245 6.05 -13.26 -38.19
C ALA A 245 6.75 -11.91 -38.06
N LEU A 246 6.90 -11.38 -36.84
CA LEU A 246 7.62 -10.13 -36.59
C LEU A 246 9.12 -10.28 -36.69
N ALA A 247 9.68 -11.39 -36.21
CA ALA A 247 11.12 -11.57 -36.08
C ALA A 247 11.77 -12.15 -37.36
N LEU A 248 11.03 -12.94 -38.14
CA LEU A 248 11.62 -13.75 -39.19
C LEU A 248 11.20 -13.29 -40.61
N PRO A 249 12.09 -13.42 -41.62
CA PRO A 249 11.73 -13.14 -43.00
C PRO A 249 10.75 -14.17 -43.56
N GLY A 250 10.06 -13.84 -44.64
CA GLY A 250 9.17 -14.74 -45.37
C GLY A 250 7.95 -14.03 -45.94
N GLN A 251 7.24 -14.71 -46.83
CA GLN A 251 5.96 -14.25 -47.39
C GLN A 251 4.90 -15.32 -47.14
N ALA A 252 3.65 -14.88 -46.92
CA ALA A 252 2.54 -15.80 -46.72
C ALA A 252 2.42 -16.76 -47.91
N PHE A 253 2.22 -18.05 -47.60
CA PHE A 253 1.98 -19.10 -48.62
C PHE A 253 0.55 -18.98 -49.17
N ARG A 254 0.31 -19.62 -50.31
CA ARG A 254 -1.02 -19.79 -50.86
C ARG A 254 -1.74 -20.97 -50.19
N VAL A 255 -2.41 -20.68 -49.07
CA VAL A 255 -3.04 -21.68 -48.21
C VAL A 255 -4.23 -22.33 -48.92
N ARG A 256 -4.31 -23.68 -48.88
CA ARG A 256 -5.41 -24.52 -49.36
C ARG A 256 -6.22 -25.07 -48.20
N ASP A 257 -5.55 -25.45 -47.11
CA ASP A 257 -6.17 -25.94 -45.85
C ASP A 257 -5.28 -25.58 -44.67
N GLU A 258 -5.89 -25.37 -43.55
CA GLU A 258 -5.21 -25.02 -42.29
C GLU A 258 -5.76 -25.85 -41.12
N ILE A 259 -4.86 -26.32 -40.27
CA ILE A 259 -5.19 -26.79 -38.95
C ILE A 259 -4.70 -25.73 -37.96
N ALA A 260 -5.64 -24.96 -37.41
CA ALA A 260 -5.30 -23.98 -36.37
C ALA A 260 -4.74 -24.69 -35.13
N PHE A 261 -3.88 -24.00 -34.40
CA PHE A 261 -3.35 -24.54 -33.15
C PHE A 261 -4.48 -24.79 -32.16
N ALA A 262 -4.46 -25.98 -31.55
CA ALA A 262 -5.32 -26.33 -30.42
C ALA A 262 -4.47 -27.04 -29.35
N SER A 263 -4.77 -26.75 -28.06
CA SER A 263 -4.05 -27.34 -26.94
C SER A 263 -4.16 -28.87 -26.89
N SER A 264 -5.28 -29.41 -27.36
CA SER A 264 -5.49 -30.85 -27.46
C SER A 264 -4.60 -31.50 -28.53
N LEU A 265 -4.22 -30.75 -29.57
CA LEU A 265 -3.32 -31.20 -30.62
C LEU A 265 -1.85 -30.90 -30.30
N ARG A 266 -1.57 -29.75 -29.68
CA ARG A 266 -0.24 -29.20 -29.40
C ARG A 266 0.61 -28.99 -30.66
N TRP A 267 -0.05 -28.85 -31.80
CA TRP A 267 0.54 -28.54 -33.12
C TRP A 267 -0.47 -27.74 -33.97
N SER A 268 0.06 -27.05 -34.96
CA SER A 268 -0.68 -26.40 -36.05
C SER A 268 -0.09 -26.83 -37.39
N GLY A 269 -0.86 -26.73 -38.47
CA GLY A 269 -0.36 -27.09 -39.78
C GLY A 269 -0.98 -26.25 -40.91
N VAL A 270 -0.18 -25.99 -41.92
CA VAL A 270 -0.57 -25.24 -43.12
C VAL A 270 -0.32 -26.12 -44.36
N VAL A 271 -1.37 -26.37 -45.13
CA VAL A 271 -1.30 -27.03 -46.43
C VAL A 271 -1.36 -25.95 -47.51
N ALA A 272 -0.28 -25.72 -48.22
CA ALA A 272 -0.15 -24.67 -49.24
C ALA A 272 0.30 -25.24 -50.59
N GLU A 273 0.28 -24.38 -51.62
CA GLU A 273 0.83 -24.77 -52.96
C GLU A 273 2.33 -25.01 -52.91
N GLU A 274 3.02 -24.28 -52.04
CA GLU A 274 4.47 -24.34 -51.84
C GLU A 274 4.91 -25.52 -50.95
N GLY A 275 3.98 -26.23 -50.32
CA GLY A 275 4.22 -27.39 -49.45
C GLY A 275 3.33 -27.47 -48.24
N THR A 276 3.41 -28.58 -47.51
CA THR A 276 2.73 -28.78 -46.27
C THR A 276 3.70 -28.65 -45.09
N TRP A 277 3.34 -27.84 -44.11
CA TRP A 277 4.17 -27.55 -42.94
C TRP A 277 3.42 -27.78 -41.65
N VAL A 278 4.10 -28.33 -40.65
CA VAL A 278 3.59 -28.58 -39.31
C VAL A 278 4.51 -27.91 -38.31
N LEU A 279 3.94 -27.12 -37.41
CA LEU A 279 4.64 -26.47 -36.29
C LEU A 279 4.02 -26.95 -34.98
N GLY A 280 4.79 -27.54 -34.11
CA GLY A 280 4.25 -28.10 -32.86
C GLY A 280 5.28 -28.37 -31.81
N ALA A 281 4.81 -28.75 -30.61
CA ALA A 281 5.66 -29.19 -29.53
C ALA A 281 6.43 -30.47 -29.90
N PRO A 282 7.75 -30.54 -29.65
CA PRO A 282 8.56 -31.69 -30.04
C PRO A 282 8.02 -33.06 -29.56
N ASP A 283 7.53 -33.10 -28.33
CA ASP A 283 6.94 -34.31 -27.74
C ASP A 283 5.61 -34.72 -28.40
N ALA A 284 4.79 -33.77 -28.85
CA ALA A 284 3.55 -34.02 -29.55
C ALA A 284 3.82 -34.60 -30.98
N LEU A 285 4.93 -34.24 -31.60
CA LEU A 285 5.33 -34.69 -32.91
C LEU A 285 6.23 -35.91 -32.89
N ALA A 286 6.84 -36.27 -31.75
CA ALA A 286 7.87 -37.32 -31.62
C ALA A 286 7.50 -38.66 -32.24
N GLY A 287 6.24 -39.12 -32.08
CA GLY A 287 5.75 -40.37 -32.62
C GLY A 287 5.60 -40.40 -34.15
N TYR A 288 5.71 -39.27 -34.83
CA TYR A 288 5.53 -39.13 -36.27
C TYR A 288 6.82 -38.78 -37.01
N LEU A 289 7.94 -38.53 -36.28
CA LEU A 289 9.20 -38.02 -36.85
C LEU A 289 10.07 -39.18 -37.40
N THR A 290 10.61 -38.92 -38.60
CA THR A 290 11.60 -39.77 -39.26
C THR A 290 12.64 -38.89 -39.95
N PRO A 291 13.91 -38.85 -39.49
CA PRO A 291 14.45 -39.44 -38.26
C PRO A 291 13.95 -38.76 -36.98
N PRO A 292 14.05 -39.41 -35.82
CA PRO A 292 13.71 -38.76 -34.55
C PRO A 292 14.68 -37.63 -34.23
N VAL A 293 14.19 -36.59 -33.54
CA VAL A 293 15.02 -35.49 -33.03
C VAL A 293 15.65 -35.89 -31.70
N ALA A 294 16.91 -35.53 -31.46
CA ALA A 294 17.60 -35.85 -30.23
C ALA A 294 16.93 -35.16 -29.04
N GLU A 295 16.46 -35.91 -28.05
CA GLU A 295 15.80 -35.40 -26.84
C GLU A 295 16.72 -34.43 -26.05
N GLU A 296 18.03 -34.69 -26.04
CA GLU A 296 19.02 -33.83 -25.35
C GLU A 296 19.05 -32.41 -25.91
N GLU A 297 18.84 -32.24 -27.21
CA GLU A 297 18.86 -30.91 -27.86
C GLU A 297 17.61 -30.11 -27.48
N VAL A 298 16.46 -30.76 -27.40
CA VAL A 298 15.20 -30.13 -26.93
C VAL A 298 15.27 -29.83 -25.45
N ALA A 299 15.77 -30.78 -24.62
CA ALA A 299 15.87 -30.63 -23.19
C ALA A 299 16.78 -29.46 -22.78
N LYS A 300 17.90 -29.26 -23.45
CA LYS A 300 18.85 -28.18 -23.22
C LYS A 300 18.19 -26.78 -23.29
N HIS A 301 17.36 -26.55 -24.29
CA HIS A 301 16.66 -25.27 -24.46
C HIS A 301 15.48 -25.13 -23.50
N ALA A 302 14.76 -26.22 -23.22
CA ALA A 302 13.68 -26.24 -22.25
C ALA A 302 14.19 -25.96 -20.81
N GLU A 303 15.38 -26.45 -20.46
CA GLU A 303 16.05 -26.16 -19.17
C GLU A 303 16.45 -24.69 -19.01
N CYS A 304 16.69 -23.98 -20.15
CA CYS A 304 16.91 -22.54 -20.16
C CYS A 304 15.61 -21.72 -20.05
N GLY A 305 14.45 -22.37 -19.86
CA GLY A 305 13.16 -21.69 -19.75
C GLY A 305 12.58 -21.20 -21.08
N LEU A 306 13.06 -21.76 -22.18
CA LEU A 306 12.58 -21.41 -23.53
C LEU A 306 11.45 -22.35 -23.96
N ARG A 307 10.47 -21.79 -24.69
CA ARG A 307 9.45 -22.58 -25.36
C ARG A 307 10.01 -23.10 -26.67
N VAL A 308 10.26 -24.39 -26.76
CA VAL A 308 10.80 -25.04 -27.96
C VAL A 308 9.67 -25.55 -28.84
N LEU A 309 9.70 -25.19 -30.11
CA LEU A 309 8.80 -25.69 -31.13
C LEU A 309 9.61 -26.31 -32.28
N LEU A 310 9.05 -27.38 -32.88
CA LEU A 310 9.61 -28.08 -34.02
C LEU A 310 8.81 -27.74 -35.27
N LEU A 311 9.51 -27.28 -36.31
CA LEU A 311 9.00 -27.20 -37.65
C LEU A 311 9.31 -28.50 -38.37
N ALA A 312 8.31 -29.12 -38.96
CA ALA A 312 8.43 -30.35 -39.72
C ALA A 312 7.64 -30.27 -41.04
N LYS A 313 7.99 -31.12 -42.01
CA LYS A 313 7.24 -31.30 -43.26
C LYS A 313 6.88 -32.78 -43.43
N PRO A 314 5.77 -33.15 -44.09
CA PRO A 314 5.49 -34.53 -44.44
C PRO A 314 6.61 -35.14 -45.30
N THR A 315 6.91 -36.42 -45.04
CA THR A 315 7.87 -37.19 -45.87
C THR A 315 7.34 -37.45 -47.26
N GLU A 316 6.00 -37.47 -47.43
CA GLU A 316 5.35 -37.65 -48.74
C GLU A 316 4.79 -36.30 -49.23
N ASN A 317 5.08 -35.92 -50.45
CA ASN A 317 4.54 -34.73 -51.06
C ASN A 317 3.02 -34.83 -51.26
N GLY A 318 2.28 -33.82 -50.80
CA GLY A 318 0.82 -33.77 -50.94
C GLY A 318 0.04 -34.50 -49.84
N ALA A 319 0.71 -34.92 -48.76
CA ALA A 319 0.07 -35.51 -47.61
C ALA A 319 -0.95 -34.52 -47.01
N LYS A 320 -2.14 -35.04 -46.63
CA LYS A 320 -3.23 -34.28 -46.01
C LYS A 320 -3.04 -34.28 -44.50
N LEU A 321 -3.43 -33.19 -43.86
CA LEU A 321 -3.45 -33.06 -42.39
C LEU A 321 -4.84 -33.37 -41.78
N ARG A 322 -5.75 -33.94 -42.60
CA ARG A 322 -7.07 -34.40 -42.17
C ARG A 322 -7.32 -35.85 -42.62
N ASP A 323 -7.96 -36.63 -41.75
CA ASP A 323 -8.42 -37.97 -42.08
C ASP A 323 -9.67 -37.97 -43.02
N GLY A 324 -10.15 -39.15 -43.44
CA GLY A 324 -11.32 -39.28 -44.28
C GLY A 324 -12.62 -38.77 -43.65
N ALA A 325 -12.63 -38.50 -42.35
CA ALA A 325 -13.73 -37.93 -41.59
C ALA A 325 -13.54 -36.40 -41.32
N GLY A 326 -12.50 -35.78 -41.89
CA GLY A 326 -12.18 -34.37 -41.72
C GLY A 326 -11.47 -34.03 -40.40
N ARG A 327 -11.12 -34.98 -39.56
CA ARG A 327 -10.43 -34.76 -38.28
C ARG A 327 -8.94 -34.53 -38.48
N PRO A 328 -8.28 -33.65 -37.67
CA PRO A 328 -6.85 -33.43 -37.70
C PRO A 328 -6.07 -34.72 -37.49
N THR A 329 -5.08 -35.00 -38.36
CA THR A 329 -4.20 -36.15 -38.26
C THR A 329 -2.81 -35.80 -38.80
N LEU A 330 -1.77 -36.49 -38.29
CA LEU A 330 -0.39 -36.26 -38.70
C LEU A 330 0.08 -37.44 -39.55
N PRO A 331 0.66 -37.19 -40.74
CA PRO A 331 1.41 -38.18 -41.50
C PRO A 331 2.81 -38.40 -40.91
N ALA A 332 3.62 -39.27 -41.53
CA ALA A 332 5.05 -39.29 -41.21
C ALA A 332 5.72 -37.96 -41.55
N LEU A 333 6.53 -37.44 -40.67
CA LEU A 333 7.13 -36.11 -40.73
C LEU A 333 8.66 -36.18 -40.78
N GLU A 334 9.24 -35.32 -41.55
CA GLU A 334 10.69 -35.07 -41.57
C GLU A 334 10.92 -33.77 -40.75
N PRO A 335 11.80 -33.77 -39.73
CA PRO A 335 12.12 -32.58 -38.97
C PRO A 335 12.91 -31.59 -39.83
N PHE A 336 12.56 -30.29 -39.75
CA PHE A 336 13.15 -29.24 -40.56
C PHE A 336 14.00 -28.28 -39.72
N GLY A 337 13.52 -27.92 -38.53
CA GLY A 337 14.26 -27.04 -37.61
C GLY A 337 13.53 -26.83 -36.32
N LEU A 338 14.28 -26.50 -35.25
CA LEU A 338 13.76 -26.10 -33.97
C LEU A 338 13.79 -24.56 -33.86
N VAL A 339 12.79 -24.00 -33.22
CA VAL A 339 12.77 -22.60 -32.80
C VAL A 339 12.53 -22.54 -31.29
N ALA A 340 13.39 -21.82 -30.61
CA ALA A 340 13.28 -21.51 -29.18
C ALA A 340 12.72 -20.10 -29.02
N LEU A 341 11.64 -19.98 -28.26
CA LEU A 341 10.96 -18.72 -27.97
C LEU A 341 11.13 -18.40 -26.49
N ALA A 342 11.43 -17.15 -26.21
CA ALA A 342 11.55 -16.62 -24.87
C ALA A 342 10.37 -15.70 -24.55
N ASP A 343 9.90 -15.72 -23.28
CA ASP A 343 9.07 -14.64 -22.77
C ASP A 343 9.93 -13.38 -22.65
N GLU A 344 9.48 -12.28 -23.25
CA GLU A 344 10.15 -11.00 -23.22
C GLU A 344 10.06 -10.41 -21.80
N LEU A 345 11.21 -10.26 -21.13
CA LEU A 345 11.28 -9.57 -19.85
C LEU A 345 11.06 -8.07 -20.05
N ARG A 346 10.34 -7.44 -19.11
CA ARG A 346 10.24 -5.98 -19.08
C ARG A 346 11.63 -5.36 -18.86
N PRO A 347 12.01 -4.28 -19.56
CA PRO A 347 13.36 -3.71 -19.47
C PRO A 347 13.76 -3.27 -18.06
N GLU A 348 12.78 -2.81 -17.27
CA GLU A 348 12.99 -2.26 -15.94
C GLU A 348 13.03 -3.32 -14.82
N VAL A 349 12.73 -4.59 -15.11
CA VAL A 349 12.56 -5.65 -14.08
C VAL A 349 13.80 -5.81 -13.22
N GLY A 350 14.98 -5.95 -13.82
CA GLY A 350 16.22 -6.19 -13.07
C GLY A 350 16.58 -5.02 -12.14
N GLU A 351 16.34 -3.78 -12.57
CA GLU A 351 16.56 -2.60 -11.74
C GLU A 351 15.55 -2.53 -10.60
N THR A 352 14.30 -2.83 -10.86
CA THR A 352 13.22 -2.82 -9.85
C THR A 352 13.48 -3.86 -8.77
N ILE A 353 13.91 -5.08 -9.15
CA ILE A 353 14.27 -6.14 -8.22
C ILE A 353 15.45 -5.72 -7.32
N ARG A 354 16.49 -5.11 -7.90
CA ARG A 354 17.63 -4.60 -7.12
C ARG A 354 17.19 -3.54 -6.10
N ARG A 355 16.30 -2.61 -6.49
CA ARG A 355 15.76 -1.58 -5.60
C ARG A 355 14.93 -2.17 -4.47
N LEU A 356 14.02 -3.09 -4.76
CA LEU A 356 13.21 -3.77 -3.75
C LEU A 356 14.09 -4.49 -2.75
N ARG A 357 15.10 -5.26 -3.22
CA ARG A 357 16.05 -5.95 -2.36
C ARG A 357 16.89 -4.99 -1.49
N ALA A 358 17.32 -3.86 -2.06
CA ALA A 358 18.04 -2.81 -1.31
C ALA A 358 17.17 -2.16 -0.22
N ASP A 359 15.84 -2.08 -0.45
CA ASP A 359 14.85 -1.60 0.52
C ASP A 359 14.40 -2.71 1.52
N GLY A 360 15.03 -3.90 1.48
CA GLY A 360 14.77 -5.03 2.38
C GLY A 360 13.52 -5.85 2.02
N VAL A 361 13.06 -5.79 0.78
CA VAL A 361 11.85 -6.50 0.30
C VAL A 361 12.26 -7.77 -0.44
N ALA A 362 11.75 -8.92 0.01
CA ALA A 362 11.88 -10.19 -0.69
C ALA A 362 10.87 -10.29 -1.84
N LEU A 363 11.26 -10.92 -2.95
CA LEU A 363 10.37 -11.19 -4.06
C LEU A 363 10.14 -12.70 -4.20
N LYS A 364 8.89 -13.10 -4.39
CA LYS A 364 8.48 -14.48 -4.68
C LYS A 364 7.66 -14.53 -5.97
N VAL A 365 7.98 -15.48 -6.85
CA VAL A 365 7.32 -15.65 -8.15
C VAL A 365 6.38 -16.81 -8.09
N LEU A 366 5.09 -16.59 -8.43
CA LEU A 366 4.00 -17.57 -8.39
C LEU A 366 3.44 -17.69 -9.81
N SER A 367 3.64 -18.83 -10.48
CA SER A 367 3.21 -19.00 -11.87
C SER A 367 2.52 -20.35 -12.13
N GLY A 368 1.59 -20.39 -13.07
CA GLY A 368 1.01 -21.62 -13.58
C GLY A 368 1.97 -22.44 -14.45
N ASP A 369 3.07 -21.86 -14.91
CA ASP A 369 4.05 -22.51 -15.78
C ASP A 369 4.93 -23.53 -15.03
N ASP A 370 5.67 -24.32 -15.81
CA ASP A 370 6.61 -25.30 -15.25
C ASP A 370 7.64 -24.65 -14.31
N PRO A 371 7.91 -25.22 -13.12
CA PRO A 371 8.79 -24.62 -12.13
C PRO A 371 10.19 -24.28 -12.64
N ARG A 372 10.77 -25.12 -13.51
CA ARG A 372 12.12 -24.89 -14.08
C ARG A 372 12.12 -23.69 -15.04
N THR A 373 11.08 -23.59 -15.89
CA THR A 373 10.90 -22.44 -16.79
C THR A 373 10.79 -21.14 -16.00
N VAL A 374 9.99 -21.13 -14.92
CA VAL A 374 9.82 -19.94 -14.07
C VAL A 374 11.13 -19.58 -13.37
N ALA A 375 11.88 -20.58 -12.87
CA ALA A 375 13.18 -20.37 -12.24
C ALA A 375 14.20 -19.76 -13.21
N ALA A 376 14.25 -20.25 -14.45
CA ALA A 376 15.15 -19.71 -15.48
C ALA A 376 14.82 -18.24 -15.80
N ILE A 377 13.55 -17.89 -15.95
CA ILE A 377 13.09 -16.51 -16.18
C ILE A 377 13.40 -15.62 -14.98
N ALA A 378 13.16 -16.11 -13.75
CA ALA A 378 13.48 -15.40 -12.52
C ALA A 378 14.99 -15.11 -12.40
N ALA A 379 15.83 -16.08 -12.74
CA ALA A 379 17.29 -15.93 -12.76
C ALA A 379 17.73 -14.90 -13.80
N ARG A 380 17.16 -14.89 -15.01
CA ARG A 380 17.42 -13.86 -16.05
C ARG A 380 16.98 -12.47 -15.57
N ALA A 381 15.94 -12.37 -14.75
CA ALA A 381 15.50 -11.13 -14.12
C ALA A 381 16.39 -10.67 -12.95
N GLY A 382 17.39 -11.49 -12.53
CA GLY A 382 18.31 -11.17 -11.44
C GLY A 382 17.84 -11.64 -10.06
N LEU A 383 16.88 -12.57 -9.99
CA LEU A 383 16.47 -13.24 -8.76
C LEU A 383 17.33 -14.48 -8.53
N ASP A 384 17.65 -14.74 -7.26
CA ASP A 384 18.12 -16.05 -6.85
C ASP A 384 16.93 -16.99 -6.75
N ALA A 385 16.75 -17.82 -7.76
CA ALA A 385 15.58 -18.70 -7.87
C ALA A 385 15.62 -19.86 -6.85
N GLY A 386 16.81 -20.25 -6.39
CA GLY A 386 16.98 -21.43 -5.53
C GLY A 386 16.38 -22.69 -6.17
N GLU A 387 15.92 -23.63 -5.34
CA GLU A 387 15.19 -24.80 -5.78
C GLU A 387 13.70 -24.46 -5.94
N PRO A 388 13.13 -24.50 -7.16
CA PRO A 388 11.74 -24.19 -7.40
C PRO A 388 10.80 -25.30 -6.92
N VAL A 389 9.63 -24.92 -6.40
CA VAL A 389 8.63 -25.86 -5.88
C VAL A 389 7.39 -25.87 -6.78
N ALA A 390 6.87 -27.08 -7.07
CA ALA A 390 5.63 -27.25 -7.81
C ALA A 390 4.40 -27.13 -6.90
N GLY A 391 3.31 -26.53 -7.41
CA GLY A 391 2.07 -26.32 -6.65
C GLY A 391 1.50 -27.62 -6.05
N VAL A 392 1.53 -28.72 -6.79
CA VAL A 392 1.08 -30.03 -6.30
C VAL A 392 1.82 -30.50 -5.04
N ALA A 393 3.10 -30.16 -4.89
CA ALA A 393 3.85 -30.50 -3.69
C ALA A 393 3.36 -29.74 -2.43
N LEU A 394 2.58 -28.69 -2.61
CA LEU A 394 2.01 -27.92 -1.49
C LEU A 394 0.71 -28.55 -0.95
N ASP A 395 0.02 -29.41 -1.75
CA ASP A 395 -1.31 -29.93 -1.38
C ASP A 395 -1.25 -30.88 -0.20
N GLU A 396 -0.16 -31.64 -0.08
CA GLU A 396 0.04 -32.63 0.99
C GLU A 396 0.61 -32.03 2.28
N LEU A 397 0.99 -30.73 2.28
CA LEU A 397 1.63 -30.09 3.42
C LEU A 397 0.59 -29.53 4.40
N ASP A 398 0.81 -29.79 5.69
CA ASP A 398 0.14 -29.09 6.78
C ASP A 398 0.66 -27.65 6.89
N ASP A 399 -0.04 -26.82 7.66
CA ASP A 399 0.31 -25.39 7.80
C ASP A 399 1.76 -25.13 8.28
N PRO A 400 2.30 -25.85 9.30
CA PRO A 400 3.70 -25.63 9.73
C PRO A 400 4.74 -26.10 8.70
N ALA A 401 4.46 -27.16 7.94
CA ALA A 401 5.36 -27.62 6.88
C ALA A 401 5.32 -26.64 5.69
N LEU A 402 4.12 -26.20 5.30
CA LEU A 402 3.92 -25.18 4.28
C LEU A 402 4.67 -23.89 4.62
N ASP A 403 4.58 -23.42 5.87
CA ASP A 403 5.24 -22.19 6.31
C ASP A 403 6.76 -22.29 6.12
N ARG A 404 7.38 -23.42 6.47
CA ARG A 404 8.83 -23.65 6.25
C ARG A 404 9.22 -23.68 4.77
N VAL A 405 8.40 -24.28 3.93
CA VAL A 405 8.65 -24.35 2.49
C VAL A 405 8.51 -22.95 1.89
N VAL A 406 7.41 -22.26 2.20
CA VAL A 406 7.13 -20.93 1.67
C VAL A 406 8.19 -19.89 2.08
N GLU A 407 8.74 -19.97 3.29
CA GLU A 407 9.79 -19.06 3.75
C GLU A 407 11.04 -19.15 2.87
N ARG A 408 11.49 -20.38 2.55
CA ARG A 408 12.77 -20.64 1.84
C ARG A 408 12.67 -20.51 0.33
N THR A 409 11.48 -20.73 -0.24
CA THR A 409 11.28 -20.83 -1.68
C THR A 409 11.03 -19.47 -2.31
N THR A 410 11.78 -19.15 -3.35
CA THR A 410 11.61 -17.91 -4.15
C THR A 410 10.65 -18.14 -5.32
N VAL A 411 10.66 -19.32 -5.93
CA VAL A 411 9.93 -19.62 -7.18
C VAL A 411 8.97 -20.79 -6.98
N PHE A 412 7.72 -20.56 -7.34
CA PHE A 412 6.67 -21.58 -7.35
C PHE A 412 6.10 -21.71 -8.76
N GLY A 413 6.11 -22.93 -9.31
CA GLY A 413 5.54 -23.24 -10.62
C GLY A 413 4.34 -24.18 -10.53
N ARG A 414 3.54 -24.28 -11.59
CA ARG A 414 2.28 -25.04 -11.64
C ARG A 414 1.36 -24.72 -10.46
N VAL A 415 1.23 -23.42 -10.15
CA VAL A 415 0.48 -22.92 -8.99
C VAL A 415 -0.95 -22.62 -9.41
N ALA A 416 -1.91 -23.33 -8.84
CA ALA A 416 -3.34 -23.03 -8.96
C ALA A 416 -3.73 -21.81 -8.10
N PRO A 417 -4.89 -21.18 -8.34
CA PRO A 417 -5.37 -20.03 -7.56
C PRO A 417 -5.41 -20.27 -6.04
N GLU A 418 -5.81 -21.46 -5.64
CA GLU A 418 -5.88 -21.89 -4.24
C GLU A 418 -4.49 -21.94 -3.61
N HIS A 419 -3.48 -22.37 -4.36
CA HIS A 419 -2.08 -22.38 -3.91
C HIS A 419 -1.57 -20.95 -3.70
N LYS A 420 -1.86 -20.01 -4.62
CA LYS A 420 -1.48 -18.59 -4.47
C LYS A 420 -2.03 -17.99 -3.16
N GLU A 421 -3.31 -18.27 -2.88
CA GLU A 421 -3.96 -17.83 -1.63
C GLU A 421 -3.30 -18.48 -0.40
N ARG A 422 -3.01 -19.79 -0.43
CA ARG A 422 -2.34 -20.52 0.67
C ARG A 422 -0.94 -19.98 0.95
N ILE A 423 -0.15 -19.67 -0.09
CA ILE A 423 1.19 -19.09 0.03
C ILE A 423 1.11 -17.71 0.71
N VAL A 424 0.20 -16.84 0.25
CA VAL A 424 0.00 -15.51 0.84
C VAL A 424 -0.43 -15.63 2.32
N ARG A 425 -1.36 -16.53 2.65
CA ARG A 425 -1.77 -16.78 4.05
C ARG A 425 -0.63 -17.30 4.91
N SER A 426 0.21 -18.20 4.36
CA SER A 426 1.40 -18.72 5.04
C SER A 426 2.36 -17.61 5.42
N LEU A 427 2.71 -16.73 4.49
CA LEU A 427 3.57 -15.56 4.76
C LEU A 427 2.98 -14.64 5.83
N ARG A 428 1.66 -14.42 5.79
CA ARG A 428 0.97 -13.60 6.81
C ARG A 428 1.00 -14.23 8.19
N ARG A 429 0.86 -15.57 8.31
CA ARG A 429 1.03 -16.28 9.60
C ARG A 429 2.43 -16.11 10.16
N GLN A 430 3.43 -16.04 9.30
CA GLN A 430 4.84 -15.78 9.65
C GLN A 430 5.13 -14.31 9.95
N HIS A 431 4.07 -13.47 10.05
CA HIS A 431 4.14 -12.04 10.33
C HIS A 431 4.78 -11.19 9.23
N HIS A 432 4.90 -11.71 8.01
CA HIS A 432 5.26 -10.92 6.85
C HIS A 432 4.14 -9.97 6.43
N TYR A 433 4.55 -8.83 5.89
CA TYR A 433 3.64 -7.85 5.29
C TYR A 433 3.69 -7.99 3.77
N VAL A 434 2.69 -8.68 3.24
CA VAL A 434 2.71 -9.19 1.86
C VAL A 434 2.00 -8.23 0.92
N ALA A 435 2.66 -7.89 -0.21
CA ALA A 435 2.00 -7.39 -1.39
C ALA A 435 1.83 -8.52 -2.41
N MET A 436 0.67 -8.65 -3.01
CA MET A 436 0.41 -9.57 -4.12
C MET A 436 0.12 -8.77 -5.39
N ILE A 437 0.87 -9.06 -6.47
CA ILE A 437 0.69 -8.46 -7.79
C ILE A 437 0.12 -9.51 -8.73
N GLY A 438 -0.96 -9.16 -9.42
CA GLY A 438 -1.57 -10.04 -10.40
C GLY A 438 -2.42 -9.28 -11.41
N ASP A 439 -2.73 -9.92 -12.52
CA ASP A 439 -3.55 -9.38 -13.62
C ASP A 439 -4.78 -10.25 -13.94
N GLY A 440 -4.73 -11.55 -13.60
CA GLY A 440 -5.80 -12.50 -13.86
C GLY A 440 -6.88 -12.56 -12.79
N VAL A 441 -8.09 -13.01 -13.14
CA VAL A 441 -9.19 -13.28 -12.20
C VAL A 441 -8.76 -14.27 -11.11
N ASN A 442 -7.87 -15.19 -11.45
CA ASN A 442 -7.29 -16.21 -10.56
C ASN A 442 -6.51 -15.61 -9.39
N ASP A 443 -5.99 -14.40 -9.56
CA ASP A 443 -5.22 -13.73 -8.53
C ASP A 443 -6.10 -12.99 -7.52
N ALA A 444 -7.39 -12.78 -7.82
CA ALA A 444 -8.28 -11.94 -7.02
C ALA A 444 -8.36 -12.38 -5.55
N ARG A 445 -8.38 -13.70 -5.26
CA ARG A 445 -8.37 -14.23 -3.88
C ARG A 445 -7.05 -13.97 -3.19
N ALA A 446 -5.94 -14.19 -3.87
CA ALA A 446 -4.60 -13.97 -3.33
C ALA A 446 -4.33 -12.46 -3.11
N LEU A 447 -4.76 -11.59 -4.06
CA LEU A 447 -4.70 -10.14 -3.92
C LEU A 447 -5.46 -9.68 -2.66
N LYS A 448 -6.69 -10.14 -2.50
CA LYS A 448 -7.51 -9.76 -1.35
C LYS A 448 -7.01 -10.39 -0.04
N GLY A 449 -6.37 -11.55 -0.13
CA GLY A 449 -5.72 -12.22 1.00
C GLY A 449 -4.45 -11.52 1.47
N ALA A 450 -3.78 -10.74 0.63
CA ALA A 450 -2.58 -9.95 0.97
C ALA A 450 -2.94 -8.69 1.79
N GLN A 451 -1.94 -8.06 2.40
CA GLN A 451 -2.13 -6.74 3.02
C GLN A 451 -2.19 -5.62 1.97
N VAL A 452 -1.59 -5.84 0.80
CA VAL A 452 -1.66 -4.92 -0.34
C VAL A 452 -1.92 -5.74 -1.60
N GLY A 453 -3.12 -5.63 -2.14
CA GLY A 453 -3.45 -6.15 -3.46
C GLY A 453 -3.08 -5.14 -4.54
N VAL A 454 -2.28 -5.56 -5.52
CA VAL A 454 -1.80 -4.72 -6.61
C VAL A 454 -2.25 -5.32 -7.95
N ALA A 455 -3.03 -4.58 -8.72
CA ALA A 455 -3.48 -5.02 -10.04
C ALA A 455 -2.75 -4.27 -11.17
N MET A 456 -2.58 -4.94 -12.30
CA MET A 456 -2.20 -4.30 -13.55
C MET A 456 -3.41 -3.58 -14.17
N ARG A 457 -3.19 -2.46 -14.87
CA ARG A 457 -4.26 -1.76 -15.58
C ARG A 457 -4.86 -2.60 -16.70
N SER A 458 -4.01 -3.32 -17.44
CA SER A 458 -4.40 -4.25 -18.51
C SER A 458 -5.07 -5.52 -17.98
N GLY A 459 -4.98 -5.80 -16.68
CA GLY A 459 -5.55 -6.97 -16.05
C GLY A 459 -7.08 -6.98 -16.04
N SER A 460 -7.67 -8.05 -15.52
CA SER A 460 -9.12 -8.24 -15.48
C SER A 460 -9.83 -7.15 -14.67
N ALA A 461 -11.08 -6.86 -15.02
CA ALA A 461 -11.92 -5.93 -14.26
C ALA A 461 -12.07 -6.40 -12.79
N VAL A 462 -12.22 -7.72 -12.56
CA VAL A 462 -12.36 -8.30 -11.22
C VAL A 462 -11.11 -8.02 -10.38
N THR A 463 -9.93 -8.22 -10.95
CA THR A 463 -8.64 -7.98 -10.27
C THR A 463 -8.50 -6.51 -9.88
N ARG A 464 -8.82 -5.60 -10.83
CA ARG A 464 -8.79 -4.15 -10.56
C ARG A 464 -9.78 -3.75 -9.48
N ASP A 465 -10.99 -4.31 -9.48
CA ASP A 465 -12.04 -3.96 -8.51
C ASP A 465 -11.72 -4.37 -7.07
N VAL A 466 -10.90 -5.40 -6.88
CA VAL A 466 -10.54 -5.89 -5.54
C VAL A 466 -9.17 -5.39 -5.06
N ALA A 467 -8.36 -4.82 -5.97
CA ALA A 467 -7.04 -4.32 -5.67
C ALA A 467 -7.07 -3.05 -4.79
N ASP A 468 -6.04 -2.85 -4.00
CA ASP A 468 -5.82 -1.64 -3.22
C ASP A 468 -5.06 -0.58 -4.04
N ILE A 469 -4.22 -1.04 -4.99
CA ILE A 469 -3.41 -0.22 -5.88
C ILE A 469 -3.52 -0.76 -7.31
N VAL A 470 -3.64 0.13 -8.31
CA VAL A 470 -3.60 -0.22 -9.73
C VAL A 470 -2.39 0.43 -10.39
N LEU A 471 -1.58 -0.38 -11.08
CA LEU A 471 -0.40 0.08 -11.82
C LEU A 471 -0.83 0.58 -13.20
N VAL A 472 -0.75 1.89 -13.41
CA VAL A 472 -1.32 2.57 -14.61
C VAL A 472 -0.54 2.24 -15.88
N GLU A 473 0.77 2.02 -15.77
CA GLU A 473 1.66 1.70 -16.89
C GLU A 473 1.98 0.20 -16.98
N ASP A 474 1.23 -0.63 -16.26
CA ASP A 474 1.46 -2.08 -16.14
C ASP A 474 2.88 -2.46 -15.71
N SER A 475 3.55 -1.55 -15.00
CA SER A 475 4.93 -1.73 -14.53
C SER A 475 5.00 -1.70 -13.01
N PHE A 476 5.53 -2.76 -12.42
CA PHE A 476 5.75 -2.83 -10.98
C PHE A 476 6.95 -1.98 -10.51
N ALA A 477 7.65 -1.30 -11.43
CA ALA A 477 8.66 -0.28 -11.13
C ALA A 477 8.08 0.91 -10.34
N ALA A 478 6.76 1.07 -10.33
CA ALA A 478 6.06 2.06 -9.51
C ALA A 478 6.03 1.71 -8.00
N LEU A 479 6.28 0.44 -7.60
CA LEU A 479 6.21 0.02 -6.19
C LEU A 479 7.32 0.59 -5.29
N PRO A 480 8.63 0.55 -5.65
CA PRO A 480 9.67 1.15 -4.79
C PRO A 480 9.44 2.64 -4.49
N PRO A 481 9.08 3.51 -5.47
CA PRO A 481 8.71 4.90 -5.16
C PRO A 481 7.45 4.99 -4.28
N ALA A 482 6.41 4.18 -4.52
CA ALA A 482 5.20 4.14 -3.73
C ALA A 482 5.51 3.76 -2.26
N GLN A 483 6.35 2.75 -2.04
CA GLN A 483 6.79 2.32 -0.73
C GLN A 483 7.56 3.42 0.02
N ARG A 484 8.49 4.10 -0.65
CA ARG A 484 9.24 5.22 -0.05
C ARG A 484 8.32 6.37 0.33
N GLU A 485 7.34 6.69 -0.51
CA GLU A 485 6.36 7.73 -0.20
C GLU A 485 5.47 7.34 0.99
N GLY A 486 5.00 6.09 1.03
CA GLY A 486 4.30 5.54 2.19
C GLY A 486 5.13 5.65 3.47
N ARG A 487 6.40 5.22 3.45
CA ARG A 487 7.34 5.35 4.59
C ARG A 487 7.52 6.81 5.03
N ARG A 488 7.62 7.75 4.08
CA ARG A 488 7.70 9.19 4.37
C ARG A 488 6.49 9.67 5.16
N ILE A 489 5.29 9.29 4.72
CA ILE A 489 4.03 9.70 5.35
C ILE A 489 3.89 9.11 6.74
N ILE A 490 4.15 7.81 6.89
CA ILE A 490 4.03 7.13 8.19
C ILE A 490 5.02 7.72 9.20
N ASN A 491 6.26 7.99 8.78
CA ASN A 491 7.23 8.66 9.65
C ASN A 491 6.77 10.08 10.04
N GLY A 492 6.20 10.83 9.10
CA GLY A 492 5.65 12.17 9.38
C GLY A 492 4.49 12.15 10.39
N ILE A 493 3.57 11.19 10.22
CA ILE A 493 2.47 10.98 11.20
C ILE A 493 3.05 10.57 12.56
N GLY A 494 4.07 9.69 12.58
CA GLY A 494 4.78 9.30 13.80
C GLY A 494 5.36 10.51 14.54
N MET A 495 6.10 11.38 13.85
CA MET A 495 6.65 12.61 14.43
C MET A 495 5.55 13.53 14.97
N SER A 496 4.43 13.62 14.28
CA SER A 496 3.27 14.42 14.71
C SER A 496 2.62 13.85 15.97
N LEU A 497 2.60 12.53 16.12
CA LEU A 497 2.11 11.86 17.34
C LEU A 497 2.94 12.22 18.57
N TYR A 498 4.28 12.30 18.44
CA TYR A 498 5.15 12.72 19.55
C TYR A 498 4.79 14.13 20.07
N VAL A 499 4.65 15.09 19.16
CA VAL A 499 4.29 16.47 19.50
C VAL A 499 2.91 16.55 20.14
N PHE A 500 1.94 15.91 19.51
CA PHE A 500 0.55 15.93 19.97
C PHE A 500 0.40 15.29 21.35
N LEU A 501 0.93 14.08 21.57
CA LEU A 501 0.79 13.36 22.83
C LEU A 501 1.55 14.04 23.97
N ALA A 502 2.74 14.62 23.70
CA ALA A 502 3.47 15.41 24.67
C ALA A 502 2.63 16.60 25.14
N ARG A 503 1.96 17.31 24.20
CA ARG A 503 1.08 18.45 24.49
C ARG A 503 -0.13 18.01 25.35
N VAL A 504 -0.84 16.98 24.93
CA VAL A 504 -2.04 16.49 25.66
C VAL A 504 -1.67 15.98 27.04
N GLY A 505 -0.61 15.19 27.16
CA GLY A 505 -0.13 14.67 28.43
C GLY A 505 0.27 15.78 29.39
N THR A 506 1.02 16.78 28.91
CA THR A 506 1.41 17.94 29.70
C THR A 506 0.21 18.75 30.17
N GLN A 507 -0.71 19.07 29.25
CA GLN A 507 -1.90 19.87 29.57
C GLN A 507 -2.79 19.14 30.59
N GLY A 508 -2.98 17.85 30.40
CA GLY A 508 -3.75 17.03 31.34
C GLY A 508 -3.15 17.01 32.75
N LEU A 509 -1.84 16.76 32.84
CA LEU A 509 -1.17 16.72 34.16
C LEU A 509 -1.20 18.08 34.87
N VAL A 510 -1.07 19.20 34.15
CA VAL A 510 -1.18 20.53 34.74
C VAL A 510 -2.59 20.82 35.24
N ILE A 511 -3.61 20.49 34.44
CA ILE A 511 -5.00 20.66 34.89
C ILE A 511 -5.22 19.89 36.19
N LEU A 512 -4.78 18.64 36.24
CA LEU A 512 -4.91 17.81 37.45
C LEU A 512 -4.17 18.44 38.63
N ALA A 513 -2.89 18.82 38.47
CA ALA A 513 -2.07 19.37 39.53
C ALA A 513 -2.62 20.69 40.08
N VAL A 514 -2.97 21.66 39.21
CA VAL A 514 -3.51 22.97 39.62
C VAL A 514 -4.88 22.82 40.28
N THR A 515 -5.73 21.93 39.78
CA THR A 515 -7.04 21.63 40.39
C THR A 515 -6.84 21.04 41.78
N MET A 516 -5.91 20.10 41.96
CA MET A 516 -5.61 19.51 43.29
C MET A 516 -5.04 20.53 44.27
N LEU A 517 -4.32 21.54 43.81
CA LEU A 517 -3.82 22.64 44.65
C LEU A 517 -4.90 23.65 45.04
N GLY A 518 -6.10 23.60 44.41
CA GLY A 518 -7.19 24.51 44.70
C GLY A 518 -6.95 25.98 44.32
N ILE A 519 -5.98 26.28 43.44
CA ILE A 519 -5.56 27.65 43.05
C ILE A 519 -6.17 28.11 41.72
N GLY A 520 -7.38 27.66 41.44
CA GLY A 520 -8.11 28.05 40.23
C GLY A 520 -8.02 27.03 39.11
N PHE A 521 -8.23 27.47 37.87
CA PHE A 521 -8.17 26.63 36.69
C PHE A 521 -7.11 27.15 35.71
N PRO A 522 -6.20 26.27 35.18
CA PRO A 522 -4.95 26.73 34.54
C PRO A 522 -5.11 27.32 33.13
N TYR A 523 -6.27 27.17 32.48
CA TYR A 523 -6.49 27.65 31.14
C TYR A 523 -7.83 28.34 30.96
N SER A 524 -7.86 29.37 30.08
CA SER A 524 -9.11 29.91 29.54
C SER A 524 -9.50 29.20 28.24
N PRO A 525 -10.78 29.20 27.85
CA PRO A 525 -11.23 28.60 26.59
C PRO A 525 -10.53 29.21 25.36
N THR A 526 -10.26 30.48 25.35
CA THR A 526 -9.58 31.22 24.26
C THR A 526 -8.13 30.77 24.07
N GLN A 527 -7.44 30.38 25.16
CA GLN A 527 -6.05 29.88 25.11
C GLN A 527 -5.93 28.53 24.41
N VAL A 528 -7.02 27.78 24.26
CA VAL A 528 -7.05 26.56 23.44
C VAL A 528 -6.66 26.87 22.00
N GLY A 529 -6.95 28.06 21.49
CA GLY A 529 -6.52 28.52 20.17
C GLY A 529 -5.00 28.55 19.96
N LEU A 530 -4.20 28.66 21.04
CA LEU A 530 -2.73 28.54 20.96
C LEU A 530 -2.25 27.15 20.53
N THR A 531 -3.12 26.15 20.53
CA THR A 531 -2.84 24.80 19.99
C THR A 531 -2.52 24.86 18.50
N LEU A 532 -3.00 25.85 17.78
CA LEU A 532 -2.61 26.08 16.38
C LEU A 532 -1.08 26.24 16.25
N PHE A 533 -0.45 27.03 17.12
CA PHE A 533 1.00 27.27 17.11
C PHE A 533 1.79 26.08 17.67
N THR A 534 1.29 25.43 18.70
CA THR A 534 2.04 24.37 19.42
C THR A 534 1.89 22.98 18.80
N VAL A 535 0.79 22.73 18.07
CA VAL A 535 0.50 21.44 17.44
C VAL A 535 0.16 21.59 15.96
N GLY A 536 -0.84 22.39 15.60
CA GLY A 536 -1.39 22.45 14.24
C GLY A 536 -0.32 22.73 13.17
N VAL A 537 0.34 23.87 13.26
CA VAL A 537 1.40 24.29 12.32
C VAL A 537 2.61 23.33 12.37
N PRO A 538 3.17 22.98 13.55
CA PRO A 538 4.29 22.05 13.63
C PRO A 538 4.02 20.70 13.00
N THR A 539 2.91 20.06 13.33
CA THR A 539 2.60 18.71 12.85
C THR A 539 2.39 18.68 11.33
N PHE A 540 1.76 19.72 10.77
CA PHE A 540 1.60 19.85 9.32
C PHE A 540 2.96 19.88 8.61
N PHE A 541 3.88 20.75 9.02
CA PHE A 541 5.19 20.88 8.39
C PHE A 541 6.11 19.67 8.64
N LEU A 542 6.09 19.09 9.85
CA LEU A 542 6.85 17.89 10.17
C LEU A 542 6.40 16.69 9.31
N THR A 543 5.10 16.55 9.09
CA THR A 543 4.56 15.52 8.21
C THR A 543 4.97 15.75 6.74
N MET A 544 4.92 17.00 6.28
CA MET A 544 5.28 17.35 4.90
C MET A 544 6.77 17.13 4.62
N TRP A 545 7.65 17.39 5.59
CA TRP A 545 9.12 17.32 5.42
C TRP A 545 9.73 16.01 5.91
N ALA A 546 8.93 15.07 6.36
CA ALA A 546 9.40 13.78 6.85
C ALA A 546 10.22 13.02 5.79
N LYS A 547 11.20 12.25 6.25
CA LYS A 547 12.05 11.40 5.40
C LYS A 547 11.50 9.97 5.34
N PRO A 548 11.72 9.25 4.24
CA PRO A 548 11.33 7.84 4.14
C PRO A 548 12.28 6.98 4.99
N LEU A 549 11.92 6.72 6.23
CA LEU A 549 12.64 5.79 7.12
C LEU A 549 11.89 4.46 7.21
N PRO A 550 12.60 3.35 7.45
CA PRO A 550 11.95 2.07 7.74
C PRO A 550 10.99 2.19 8.92
N PRO A 551 9.85 1.48 8.90
CA PRO A 551 8.90 1.52 10.02
C PRO A 551 9.54 1.02 11.31
N GLU A 552 9.37 1.77 12.41
CA GLU A 552 9.85 1.35 13.73
C GLU A 552 9.01 0.18 14.25
N ARG A 553 9.64 -0.95 14.54
CA ARG A 553 8.97 -2.14 15.11
C ARG A 553 8.34 -1.85 16.48
N ASN A 554 9.00 -1.04 17.32
CA ASN A 554 8.59 -0.71 18.69
C ASN A 554 8.17 0.76 18.85
N MET A 555 7.36 1.28 17.96
CA MET A 555 6.92 2.69 17.97
C MET A 555 6.26 3.12 19.31
N LEU A 556 5.51 2.24 19.98
CA LEU A 556 4.86 2.57 21.25
C LEU A 556 5.87 2.82 22.37
N SER A 557 6.95 2.02 22.47
CA SER A 557 8.01 2.25 23.45
C SER A 557 8.81 3.51 23.14
N GLY A 558 9.04 3.80 21.86
CA GLY A 558 9.65 5.06 21.41
C GLY A 558 8.78 6.26 21.80
N ILE A 559 7.48 6.22 21.52
CA ILE A 559 6.53 7.28 21.91
C ILE A 559 6.53 7.46 23.43
N ALA A 560 6.40 6.39 24.21
CA ALA A 560 6.39 6.48 25.67
C ALA A 560 7.71 7.08 26.19
N GLY A 561 8.86 6.63 25.67
CA GLY A 561 10.19 7.10 26.08
C GLY A 561 10.41 8.60 25.85
N PHE A 562 9.76 9.19 24.85
CA PHE A 562 9.80 10.62 24.59
C PHE A 562 8.69 11.38 25.34
N VAL A 563 7.44 10.93 25.20
CA VAL A 563 6.26 11.67 25.65
C VAL A 563 6.17 11.72 27.17
N VAL A 564 6.45 10.62 27.87
CA VAL A 564 6.28 10.58 29.34
C VAL A 564 7.25 11.53 30.04
N PRO A 565 8.57 11.53 29.78
CA PRO A 565 9.48 12.51 30.37
C PRO A 565 9.14 13.94 29.99
N ALA A 566 8.78 14.20 28.72
CA ALA A 566 8.34 15.51 28.25
C ALA A 566 7.11 15.98 29.04
N ALA A 567 6.06 15.16 29.14
CA ALA A 567 4.83 15.54 29.82
C ALA A 567 5.03 15.76 31.31
N VAL A 568 5.74 14.87 32.01
CA VAL A 568 5.95 14.97 33.47
C VAL A 568 6.82 16.18 33.82
N ILE A 569 7.95 16.35 33.15
CA ILE A 569 8.87 17.45 33.47
C ILE A 569 8.21 18.79 33.09
N THR A 570 7.61 18.90 31.90
CA THR A 570 6.98 20.17 31.47
C THR A 570 5.79 20.53 32.35
N SER A 571 4.99 19.55 32.81
CA SER A 571 3.87 19.79 33.71
C SER A 571 4.35 20.26 35.11
N GLY A 572 5.42 19.66 35.63
CA GLY A 572 6.00 20.07 36.90
C GLY A 572 6.46 21.54 36.88
N PHE A 573 7.22 21.94 35.85
CA PHE A 573 7.64 23.32 35.68
C PHE A 573 6.47 24.26 35.41
N GLY A 574 5.49 23.85 34.57
CA GLY A 574 4.29 24.62 34.30
C GLY A 574 3.46 24.87 35.53
N THR A 575 3.26 23.85 36.38
CA THR A 575 2.55 23.98 37.66
C THR A 575 3.29 24.90 38.62
N ALA A 576 4.62 24.81 38.70
CA ALA A 576 5.43 25.69 39.52
C ALA A 576 5.34 27.16 39.07
N ILE A 577 5.36 27.41 37.77
CA ILE A 577 5.17 28.78 37.21
C ILE A 577 3.77 29.29 37.54
N TYR A 578 2.74 28.49 37.34
CA TYR A 578 1.36 28.87 37.62
C TYR A 578 1.19 29.22 39.11
N ALA A 579 1.58 28.32 40.02
CA ALA A 579 1.46 28.52 41.45
C ALA A 579 2.28 29.74 41.95
N GLY A 580 3.53 29.86 41.46
CA GLY A 580 4.40 30.96 41.83
C GLY A 580 3.87 32.31 41.39
N LEU A 581 3.34 32.42 40.17
CA LEU A 581 2.74 33.68 39.68
C LEU A 581 1.41 34.00 40.39
N TYR A 582 0.58 32.97 40.62
CA TYR A 582 -0.67 33.09 41.36
C TYR A 582 -0.42 33.67 42.76
N GLU A 583 0.51 33.09 43.51
CA GLU A 583 0.88 33.54 44.85
C GLU A 583 1.52 34.96 44.83
N ALA A 584 2.44 35.18 43.90
CA ALA A 584 3.10 36.51 43.78
C ALA A 584 2.10 37.65 43.53
N VAL A 585 1.10 37.42 42.68
CA VAL A 585 0.04 38.43 42.42
C VAL A 585 -0.90 38.57 43.59
N THR A 586 -1.29 37.44 44.23
CA THR A 586 -2.16 37.46 45.44
C THR A 586 -1.51 38.26 46.56
N VAL A 587 -0.22 38.00 46.85
CA VAL A 587 0.53 38.76 47.86
C VAL A 587 0.71 40.20 47.45
N GLY A 588 0.97 40.50 46.18
CA GLY A 588 1.10 41.82 45.63
C GLY A 588 -0.14 42.68 45.91
N PHE A 589 -1.32 42.21 45.54
CA PHE A 589 -2.58 42.93 45.75
C PHE A 589 -2.97 43.01 47.24
N SER A 590 -2.78 41.93 48.02
CA SER A 590 -3.08 41.96 49.44
C SER A 590 -2.16 42.88 50.25
N SER A 591 -0.96 43.16 49.81
CA SER A 591 -0.02 44.11 50.42
C SER A 591 -0.41 45.59 50.28
N GLY A 592 -1.34 45.91 49.39
CA GLY A 592 -1.76 47.27 49.08
C GLY A 592 -0.69 48.17 48.42
N ARG A 593 0.44 47.55 47.95
CA ARG A 593 1.56 48.24 47.31
C ARG A 593 1.56 48.17 45.79
N THR A 594 0.50 47.62 45.18
CA THR A 594 0.41 47.47 43.75
C THR A 594 0.20 48.84 43.06
N PRO A 595 0.97 49.20 42.03
CA PRO A 595 0.79 50.46 41.30
C PRO A 595 -0.61 50.55 40.68
N THR A 596 -1.20 51.78 40.71
CA THR A 596 -2.55 52.04 40.18
C THR A 596 -2.67 51.65 38.68
N GLU A 597 -1.59 51.79 37.92
CA GLU A 597 -1.57 51.39 36.49
C GLU A 597 -1.84 49.87 36.34
N VAL A 598 -1.21 49.04 37.17
CA VAL A 598 -1.39 47.60 37.18
C VAL A 598 -2.80 47.24 37.64
N ILE A 599 -3.33 47.92 38.66
CA ILE A 599 -4.71 47.75 39.12
C ILE A 599 -5.69 48.04 37.99
N ASN A 600 -5.59 49.16 37.31
CA ASN A 600 -6.47 49.57 36.21
C ASN A 600 -6.36 48.60 35.02
N GLU A 601 -5.19 47.98 34.79
CA GLU A 601 -4.98 47.00 33.75
C GLU A 601 -5.74 45.69 34.08
N PHE A 602 -5.62 45.21 35.31
CA PHE A 602 -6.33 44.00 35.74
C PHE A 602 -7.84 44.22 35.89
N GLU A 603 -8.31 45.43 36.26
CA GLU A 603 -9.75 45.77 36.23
C GLU A 603 -10.31 45.64 34.82
N ARG A 604 -9.57 46.03 33.80
CA ARG A 604 -9.95 45.86 32.39
C ARG A 604 -10.01 44.38 31.97
N TYR A 605 -9.09 43.55 32.46
CA TYR A 605 -9.07 42.12 32.11
C TYR A 605 -10.11 41.29 32.87
N THR A 606 -10.33 41.59 34.13
CA THR A 606 -11.26 40.85 34.99
C THR A 606 -12.70 41.35 34.87
N GLY A 607 -12.91 42.61 34.52
CA GLY A 607 -14.19 43.30 34.60
C GLY A 607 -14.66 43.56 36.05
N LEU A 608 -13.78 43.34 37.03
CA LEU A 608 -14.04 43.49 38.46
C LEU A 608 -13.29 44.74 38.97
N THR A 609 -13.77 45.38 40.05
CA THR A 609 -13.18 46.57 40.63
C THR A 609 -12.37 46.24 41.87
N TYR A 610 -11.12 46.75 41.95
CA TYR A 610 -10.24 46.52 43.10
C TYR A 610 -10.79 47.19 44.36
N GLY A 611 -10.87 46.41 45.46
CA GLY A 611 -11.35 46.90 46.75
C GLY A 611 -12.88 46.84 46.95
N SER A 612 -13.67 46.71 45.87
CA SER A 612 -15.12 46.50 45.96
C SER A 612 -15.53 45.05 45.71
N ASP A 613 -14.88 44.38 44.78
CA ASP A 613 -15.19 42.98 44.44
C ASP A 613 -14.23 42.02 45.17
N THR A 614 -14.77 41.14 45.99
CA THR A 614 -14.01 40.15 46.79
C THR A 614 -13.20 39.21 45.92
N ASP A 615 -13.65 38.92 44.69
CA ASP A 615 -13.04 37.97 43.79
C ASP A 615 -11.97 38.58 42.88
N PHE A 616 -11.76 39.91 42.91
CA PHE A 616 -10.81 40.59 42.07
C PHE A 616 -9.38 40.05 42.15
N THR A 617 -8.87 39.87 43.39
CA THR A 617 -7.50 39.39 43.61
C THR A 617 -7.30 37.97 43.05
N SER A 618 -8.25 37.08 43.28
CA SER A 618 -8.18 35.71 42.78
C SER A 618 -8.31 35.64 41.25
N ALA A 619 -9.17 36.47 40.65
CA ALA A 619 -9.32 36.58 39.20
C ALA A 619 -8.07 37.13 38.54
N ALA A 620 -7.49 38.25 39.09
CA ALA A 620 -6.24 38.85 38.60
C ALA A 620 -5.06 37.85 38.69
N ALA A 621 -4.92 37.13 39.83
CA ALA A 621 -3.90 36.14 40.05
C ALA A 621 -4.05 34.97 39.04
N THR A 622 -5.28 34.55 38.78
CA THR A 622 -5.56 33.46 37.79
C THR A 622 -5.15 33.87 36.38
N ILE A 623 -5.52 35.09 35.91
CA ILE A 623 -5.18 35.55 34.55
C ILE A 623 -3.66 35.71 34.38
N ALA A 624 -2.97 36.25 35.38
CA ALA A 624 -1.50 36.41 35.36
C ALA A 624 -0.81 35.02 35.30
N ALA A 625 -1.26 34.07 36.15
CA ALA A 625 -0.73 32.73 36.20
C ALA A 625 -0.99 31.95 34.88
N GLN A 626 -2.18 32.07 34.31
CA GLN A 626 -2.54 31.49 32.99
C GLN A 626 -1.68 32.06 31.88
N THR A 627 -1.37 33.38 31.90
CA THR A 627 -0.53 34.02 30.90
C THR A 627 0.91 33.51 30.95
N GLY A 628 1.50 33.44 32.15
CA GLY A 628 2.84 32.90 32.35
C GLY A 628 2.96 31.44 31.97
N LEU A 629 1.99 30.60 32.38
CA LEU A 629 1.89 29.21 32.03
C LEU A 629 1.79 28.98 30.49
N SER A 630 0.89 29.70 29.83
CA SER A 630 0.68 29.59 28.38
C SER A 630 1.90 30.04 27.61
N THR A 631 2.60 31.10 28.07
CA THR A 631 3.86 31.57 27.48
C THR A 631 4.95 30.50 27.61
N PHE A 632 5.14 29.94 28.79
CA PHE A 632 6.08 28.84 29.02
C PHE A 632 5.77 27.63 28.11
N PHE A 633 4.51 27.22 28.05
CA PHE A 633 4.10 26.07 27.23
C PHE A 633 4.32 26.26 25.75
N CYS A 634 4.01 27.42 25.20
CA CYS A 634 4.27 27.68 23.78
C CYS A 634 5.77 27.56 23.48
N LEU A 635 6.62 28.20 24.27
CA LEU A 635 8.07 28.17 24.08
C LEU A 635 8.65 26.77 24.32
N ALA A 636 8.23 26.06 25.35
CA ALA A 636 8.63 24.68 25.62
C ALA A 636 8.20 23.72 24.49
N SER A 637 6.97 23.86 23.96
CA SER A 637 6.48 23.08 22.83
C SER A 637 7.30 23.31 21.55
N PHE A 638 7.72 24.56 21.28
CA PHE A 638 8.59 24.86 20.15
C PHE A 638 9.97 24.22 20.30
N LEU A 639 10.55 24.27 21.50
CA LEU A 639 11.84 23.62 21.78
C LEU A 639 11.77 22.09 21.73
N LEU A 640 10.62 21.48 22.07
CA LEU A 640 10.41 20.03 21.95
C LEU A 640 10.58 19.55 20.50
N ILE A 641 10.23 20.36 19.51
CA ILE A 641 10.44 20.04 18.08
C ILE A 641 11.93 19.86 17.78
N LEU A 642 12.79 20.67 18.41
CA LEU A 642 14.23 20.58 18.23
C LEU A 642 14.84 19.31 18.88
N PHE A 643 14.20 18.71 19.88
CA PHE A 643 14.61 17.41 20.40
C PHE A 643 14.24 16.24 19.45
N LEU A 644 13.14 16.39 18.69
CA LEU A 644 12.76 15.41 17.67
C LEU A 644 13.58 15.53 16.38
N ALA A 645 13.98 16.76 16.03
CA ALA A 645 14.77 17.08 14.84
C ALA A 645 15.96 17.98 15.22
N PRO A 646 16.98 17.46 15.93
CA PRO A 646 18.03 18.28 16.50
C PRO A 646 18.94 18.89 15.43
N PRO A 647 19.14 20.22 15.43
CA PRO A 647 20.01 20.91 14.49
C PRO A 647 21.50 20.77 14.82
N ASN A 648 21.83 20.45 16.08
CA ASN A 648 23.19 20.32 16.57
C ASN A 648 23.25 19.40 17.80
N ARG A 649 24.46 19.15 18.34
CA ARG A 649 24.69 18.27 19.49
C ARG A 649 24.04 18.75 20.80
N LEU A 650 23.72 20.03 20.94
CA LEU A 650 23.06 20.56 22.13
C LEU A 650 21.66 19.98 22.30
N PHE A 651 20.91 19.88 21.20
CA PHE A 651 19.54 19.35 21.16
C PHE A 651 19.52 17.82 20.94
N ALA A 652 20.66 17.18 20.61
CA ALA A 652 20.76 15.76 20.36
C ALA A 652 20.78 14.95 21.67
N ALA A 653 19.67 15.02 22.42
CA ALA A 653 19.49 14.27 23.65
C ALA A 653 18.60 13.02 23.44
N TRP A 654 17.69 13.06 22.46
CA TRP A 654 16.79 11.98 22.10
C TRP A 654 17.21 11.26 20.81
N THR A 655 17.49 12.02 19.76
CA THR A 655 17.91 11.52 18.42
C THR A 655 19.25 12.15 18.04
N GLU A 656 19.92 11.60 17.02
CA GLU A 656 21.14 12.17 16.46
C GLU A 656 20.88 13.47 15.69
N PRO A 657 21.88 14.35 15.54
CA PRO A 657 21.75 15.59 14.81
C PRO A 657 21.37 15.35 13.35
N ILE A 658 20.39 16.11 12.84
CA ILE A 658 19.89 15.99 11.49
C ILE A 658 20.44 17.16 10.64
N ALA A 659 20.87 16.88 9.41
CA ALA A 659 21.35 17.89 8.47
C ALA A 659 20.24 18.86 7.98
N ASP A 660 18.97 18.45 8.08
CA ASP A 660 17.83 19.25 7.68
C ASP A 660 17.58 20.41 8.66
N ARG A 661 17.65 21.64 8.16
CA ARG A 661 17.45 22.87 8.96
C ARG A 661 16.01 23.39 8.93
N ARG A 662 15.13 22.84 8.13
CA ARG A 662 13.74 23.29 8.01
C ARG A 662 12.97 23.27 9.34
N PRO A 663 13.08 22.22 10.21
CA PRO A 663 12.45 22.27 11.53
C PRO A 663 12.97 23.42 12.41
N THR A 664 14.25 23.77 12.30
CA THR A 664 14.83 24.90 13.05
C THR A 664 14.25 26.23 12.59
N TYR A 665 14.14 26.46 11.27
CA TYR A 665 13.53 27.67 10.72
C TYR A 665 12.04 27.76 11.10
N LEU A 666 11.33 26.63 11.13
CA LEU A 666 9.95 26.58 11.61
C LEU A 666 9.87 27.05 13.06
N VAL A 667 10.71 26.54 13.95
CA VAL A 667 10.73 26.94 15.37
C VAL A 667 11.04 28.42 15.52
N CYS A 668 12.03 28.94 14.79
CA CYS A 668 12.32 30.38 14.80
C CYS A 668 11.11 31.19 14.32
N GLY A 669 10.45 30.80 13.25
CA GLY A 669 9.23 31.47 12.76
C GLY A 669 8.07 31.40 13.76
N LEU A 670 7.88 30.27 14.46
CA LEU A 670 6.87 30.14 15.52
C LEU A 670 7.16 31.02 16.73
N ILE A 671 8.43 31.15 17.14
CA ILE A 671 8.83 32.05 18.22
C ILE A 671 8.53 33.52 17.84
N VAL A 672 8.84 33.93 16.62
CA VAL A 672 8.54 35.26 16.11
C VAL A 672 7.03 35.50 16.04
N ALA A 673 6.27 34.55 15.48
CA ALA A 673 4.82 34.68 15.39
C ALA A 673 4.14 34.71 16.76
N PHE A 674 4.59 33.93 17.71
CA PHE A 674 4.10 33.98 19.09
C PHE A 674 4.54 35.26 19.81
N GLY A 675 5.74 35.76 19.54
CA GLY A 675 6.18 37.06 19.99
C GLY A 675 5.23 38.18 19.53
N ALA A 676 4.80 38.14 18.25
CA ALA A 676 3.80 39.08 17.75
C ALA A 676 2.45 38.96 18.50
N VAL A 677 2.04 37.76 18.90
CA VAL A 677 0.86 37.60 19.78
C VAL A 677 1.04 38.26 21.11
N LEU A 678 2.19 38.08 21.77
CA LEU A 678 2.45 38.63 23.11
C LEU A 678 2.56 40.17 23.12
N PHE A 679 3.07 40.78 22.06
CA PHE A 679 3.29 42.23 22.00
C PHE A 679 2.16 43.00 21.30
N SER A 680 1.16 42.35 20.71
CA SER A 680 -0.01 43.00 20.12
C SER A 680 -1.19 43.01 21.09
N PRO A 681 -1.68 44.16 21.53
CA PRO A 681 -2.83 44.25 22.44
C PRO A 681 -4.06 43.52 21.95
N THR A 682 -4.37 43.60 20.68
CA THR A 682 -5.51 42.90 20.06
C THR A 682 -5.36 41.39 20.12
N LEU A 683 -4.15 40.85 19.85
CA LEU A 683 -3.91 39.42 19.80
C LEU A 683 -3.84 38.81 21.20
N TYR A 684 -3.11 39.40 22.15
CA TYR A 684 -3.04 38.81 23.47
C TYR A 684 -4.42 38.83 24.17
N THR A 685 -5.21 39.91 23.98
CA THR A 685 -6.59 39.97 24.50
C THR A 685 -7.48 38.91 23.84
N TYR A 686 -7.36 38.71 22.51
CA TYR A 686 -8.10 37.66 21.78
C TYR A 686 -7.82 36.26 22.37
N PHE A 687 -6.56 35.97 22.70
CA PHE A 687 -6.20 34.69 23.33
C PHE A 687 -6.41 34.65 24.84
N GLY A 688 -6.98 35.67 25.45
CA GLY A 688 -7.24 35.72 26.90
C GLY A 688 -5.97 35.74 27.74
N LEU A 689 -4.93 36.40 27.25
CA LEU A 689 -3.66 36.62 27.94
C LEU A 689 -3.64 38.06 28.50
N ALA A 690 -2.96 38.25 29.64
CA ALA A 690 -2.64 39.59 30.13
C ALA A 690 -1.46 40.20 29.39
N GLY A 691 -1.30 41.51 29.41
CA GLY A 691 -0.14 42.18 28.85
C GLY A 691 1.17 41.67 29.47
N PRO A 692 2.24 41.57 28.66
CA PRO A 692 3.49 40.97 29.11
C PRO A 692 4.21 41.87 30.11
N SER A 693 4.54 41.36 31.29
CA SER A 693 5.33 42.06 32.29
C SER A 693 6.79 41.59 32.32
N ARG A 694 7.72 42.51 32.64
CA ARG A 694 9.16 42.18 32.74
C ARG A 694 9.44 41.05 33.76
N PRO A 695 8.86 41.05 34.98
CA PRO A 695 9.06 39.95 35.94
C PRO A 695 8.60 38.60 35.43
N MET A 696 7.46 38.56 34.74
CA MET A 696 6.92 37.32 34.14
C MET A 696 7.91 36.76 33.13
N PHE A 697 8.47 37.59 32.22
CA PHE A 697 9.45 37.11 31.25
C PHE A 697 10.72 36.54 31.89
N VAL A 698 11.22 37.21 32.95
CA VAL A 698 12.40 36.72 33.69
C VAL A 698 12.12 35.33 34.30
N ILE A 699 10.97 35.18 34.96
CA ILE A 699 10.58 33.90 35.56
C ILE A 699 10.44 32.82 34.49
N VAL A 700 9.71 33.11 33.41
CA VAL A 700 9.50 32.14 32.31
C VAL A 700 10.82 31.75 31.65
N PHE A 701 11.73 32.68 31.40
CA PHE A 701 13.02 32.43 30.77
C PHE A 701 13.94 31.55 31.65
N VAL A 702 14.04 31.91 32.94
CA VAL A 702 14.82 31.10 33.90
C VAL A 702 14.27 29.69 34.00
N MET A 703 12.94 29.56 34.18
CA MET A 703 12.31 28.25 34.27
C MET A 703 12.45 27.44 32.96
N LEU A 704 12.35 28.09 31.79
CA LEU A 704 12.58 27.45 30.50
C LEU A 704 14.02 26.93 30.35
N THR A 705 15.00 27.65 30.85
CA THR A 705 16.42 27.25 30.83
C THR A 705 16.66 26.02 31.72
N VAL A 706 16.11 26.05 32.94
CA VAL A 706 16.22 24.90 33.88
C VAL A 706 15.45 23.70 33.35
N TRP A 707 14.25 23.91 32.79
CA TRP A 707 13.47 22.89 32.14
C TRP A 707 14.23 22.23 30.99
N PHE A 708 14.88 23.00 30.12
CA PHE A 708 15.68 22.49 29.01
C PHE A 708 16.83 21.60 29.51
N ALA A 709 17.53 22.03 30.56
CA ALA A 709 18.59 21.23 31.16
C ALA A 709 18.05 19.93 31.79
N ALA A 710 16.95 20.01 32.53
CA ALA A 710 16.31 18.84 33.17
C ALA A 710 15.83 17.81 32.13
N LEU A 711 15.15 18.28 31.08
CA LEU A 711 14.65 17.41 30.02
C LEU A 711 15.77 16.79 29.20
N SER A 712 16.81 17.58 28.86
CA SER A 712 18.02 17.10 28.18
C SER A 712 18.71 16.00 28.98
N LEU A 713 18.81 16.18 30.30
CA LEU A 713 19.39 15.18 31.19
C LEU A 713 18.54 13.90 31.24
N ALA A 714 17.22 14.05 31.35
CA ALA A 714 16.29 12.91 31.38
C ALA A 714 16.39 12.04 30.11
N TYR A 715 16.47 12.67 28.94
CA TYR A 715 16.63 11.96 27.68
C TYR A 715 18.00 11.30 27.54
N ARG A 716 19.09 12.00 27.87
CA ARG A 716 20.45 11.42 27.83
C ARG A 716 20.64 10.24 28.76
N LEU A 717 20.04 10.30 29.95
CA LEU A 717 20.10 9.20 30.93
C LEU A 717 19.08 8.08 30.63
N ARG A 718 18.21 8.25 29.65
CA ARG A 718 17.10 7.32 29.33
C ARG A 718 16.34 6.88 30.59
N LEU A 719 16.02 7.85 31.46
CA LEU A 719 15.48 7.58 32.80
C LEU A 719 14.25 6.67 32.77
N LEU A 720 13.33 6.85 31.82
CA LEU A 720 12.13 6.02 31.73
C LEU A 720 12.47 4.56 31.39
N ASN A 721 13.37 4.32 30.43
CA ASN A 721 13.76 2.97 30.02
C ASN A 721 14.43 2.22 31.17
N ARG A 722 15.28 2.90 31.94
CA ARG A 722 15.91 2.35 33.14
C ARG A 722 14.90 2.04 34.25
N LEU A 723 13.95 2.94 34.51
CA LEU A 723 12.91 2.75 35.51
C LEU A 723 11.95 1.61 35.20
N LEU A 724 11.63 1.40 33.94
CA LEU A 724 10.73 0.35 33.47
C LEU A 724 11.44 -0.96 33.09
N GLY A 725 12.77 -1.04 33.18
CA GLY A 725 13.55 -2.23 32.81
C GLY A 725 13.49 -2.59 31.32
N LEU A 726 13.17 -1.64 30.45
CA LEU A 726 12.97 -1.87 29.02
C LEU A 726 14.32 -2.00 28.24
N ASP A 727 15.45 -1.70 28.86
CA ASP A 727 16.77 -1.84 28.26
C ASP A 727 17.12 -3.31 27.96
N ASN A 728 16.60 -4.27 28.74
CA ASN A 728 16.85 -5.70 28.56
C ASN A 728 16.13 -6.33 27.36
N LEU A 729 15.15 -5.64 26.75
CA LEU A 729 14.38 -6.14 25.59
C LEU A 729 15.06 -5.84 24.24
N ARG A 730 16.08 -4.98 24.20
CA ARG A 730 16.84 -4.66 22.97
C ARG A 730 18.04 -5.59 22.75
N ASP A 731 18.64 -6.13 23.80
CA ASP A 731 19.81 -7.03 23.71
C ASP A 731 19.44 -8.48 23.33
N SER A 732 18.15 -8.82 23.29
CA SER A 732 17.67 -10.15 22.92
C SER A 732 17.26 -10.29 21.45
N SER A 733 17.46 -9.28 20.59
CA SER A 733 17.32 -9.44 19.15
C SER A 733 18.58 -10.05 18.56
N PRO A 734 18.53 -11.19 17.86
CA PRO A 734 19.70 -11.73 17.17
C PRO A 734 20.18 -10.71 16.13
N ASP A 735 21.49 -10.47 16.19
CA ASP A 735 22.25 -9.66 15.24
C ASP A 735 21.93 -10.12 13.80
N PRO A 736 21.46 -9.25 12.90
CA PRO A 736 21.29 -9.64 11.51
C PRO A 736 22.66 -9.73 10.85
N ARG A 737 23.23 -10.94 10.79
CA ARG A 737 24.32 -11.27 9.86
C ARG A 737 23.75 -11.84 8.56
#